data_fb69166b54612c0dc2b54a5a7ccba025
#
_entry.id   fb69166b54612c0dc2b54a5a7ccba025
#
_cell.length_a   1.000
_cell.length_b   1.000
_cell.length_c   1.000
_cell.angle_alpha   90.00
_cell.angle_beta   90.00
_cell.angle_gamma   90.00
#
_symmetry.space_group_name_H-M   'P 1'
#
loop_
_entity.id
_entity.type
_entity.pdbx_description
1 polymer ?
#
loop_
_entity_poly.entity_id
_entity_poly.type
_entity_poly.pdbx_seq_one_letter_code
_entity_poly.pdbx_strand_id
1 'polypeptide(L)'
;MAYAWYRFRSTMRSELSYFLSVILLVGALGGLALGATEAARSTESSFADLVTSSHVPQLFVFDGVINPGIGLDSAYNPRLLRTLSHLPDVERVESTVELNMGPLTPRGKPLPEEASSPTADASVGGLDFNEDPVKIIDGRMVDPHTADEVVLDAASARELGYHTGDEIPVGWVTNAQTSSGNLDPNQPIPVRQRAMVKLVGIVGGQATTLFQDQDNADGQSLMLFAPALTNKLLACCSNDMISALTLQGGDRHLSAVEAAVKGALPKGLPFVYQESQSIIATANATLRPETIALSVFGGITGVAALLIAGQVISRRVRLRAPELDIARALGADPPMCLWDSLLGSFGALLLGSLLAGAVAVGLSPLGPLGPVRPFLSVALRPDWTVIGIGVLALLLVLSGVAVLACLRSLPDRARSRAGRFTSSRVTAAASRAGLPPAAVTGVRFALEPGVGRSAVPVRSAILGAMLAVTVVVATVTFGSSLNTLVSHPALYGWNWNYDIDGGGGLGDIPGPTAAKLLNADPLVESWTGIYYSTLTFDGVNVPVMGATPGAHVAPPLLSGHGLQSSNQVVLGASTLRTLGKQVGGTVQVRIHGEKPVTLTIVGTATLPPIGVVGSSHLEMGNGAVLSYRIIPPAARNLFESNNPGPNAILVRTKGGNSRSALASLQSIGRRADIGLNGGTVFGLERPAEILNYGSLGTTPLLLGATLAVGAATALGITLVTSVRRRRHDLAILKTLGFTREQLALAVAVQAGVAAVIGCAVGIPVGIALGRVLWDLFAREISAVPAPTVPGGTIVVIGVLALALAVLVAMIPGRLAARTPTSQLLRAE
;
A
#
# COMPACT_ATOMS: atom_id res chain seq x y z
N MET A 1 -28.52 38.92 -19.24
CA MET A 1 -27.08 38.64 -19.36
C MET A 1 -26.21 39.92 -19.33
N ALA A 2 -26.48 40.94 -20.12
CA ALA A 2 -25.65 42.20 -20.19
C ALA A 2 -25.53 42.91 -18.82
N TYR A 3 -26.63 43.02 -18.04
CA TYR A 3 -26.61 43.61 -16.68
C TYR A 3 -25.74 42.79 -15.68
N ALA A 4 -25.87 41.47 -15.67
CA ALA A 4 -25.07 40.59 -14.77
C ALA A 4 -23.56 40.68 -15.12
N TRP A 5 -23.22 40.77 -16.41
CA TRP A 5 -21.85 40.97 -16.88
C TRP A 5 -21.26 42.30 -16.47
N TYR A 6 -22.03 43.41 -16.65
CA TYR A 6 -21.60 44.74 -16.25
C TYR A 6 -21.35 44.82 -14.73
N ARG A 7 -22.27 44.30 -13.94
CA ARG A 7 -22.15 44.25 -12.50
C ARG A 7 -20.98 43.37 -12.03
N PHE A 8 -20.78 42.23 -12.63
CA PHE A 8 -19.61 41.38 -12.39
C PHE A 8 -18.32 42.15 -12.63
N ARG A 9 -18.20 42.85 -13.76
CA ARG A 9 -16.98 43.61 -14.09
C ARG A 9 -16.74 44.77 -13.11
N SER A 10 -17.78 45.46 -12.65
CA SER A 10 -17.65 46.56 -11.71
C SER A 10 -17.30 46.11 -10.29
N THR A 11 -17.77 44.94 -9.87
CA THR A 11 -17.52 44.39 -8.50
C THR A 11 -16.30 43.48 -8.44
N MET A 12 -15.72 43.08 -9.57
CA MET A 12 -14.62 42.09 -9.61
C MET A 12 -13.41 42.54 -8.80
N ARG A 13 -13.01 43.83 -8.84
CA ARG A 13 -11.86 44.35 -8.08
C ARG A 13 -12.09 44.30 -6.56
N SER A 14 -13.29 44.55 -6.09
CA SER A 14 -13.62 44.52 -4.65
C SER A 14 -13.75 43.09 -4.09
N GLU A 15 -13.96 42.12 -4.97
CA GLU A 15 -14.19 40.73 -4.63
C GLU A 15 -13.04 39.78 -5.02
N LEU A 16 -11.94 40.32 -5.57
CA LEU A 16 -10.82 39.52 -6.06
C LEU A 16 -10.26 38.56 -5.02
N SER A 17 -10.17 39.01 -3.76
CA SER A 17 -9.68 38.15 -2.65
C SER A 17 -10.56 36.93 -2.40
N TYR A 18 -11.88 37.06 -2.57
CA TYR A 18 -12.78 35.94 -2.46
C TYR A 18 -12.64 34.96 -3.64
N PHE A 19 -12.62 35.47 -4.87
CA PHE A 19 -12.45 34.61 -6.06
C PHE A 19 -11.14 33.84 -5.99
N LEU A 20 -10.03 34.51 -5.65
CA LEU A 20 -8.75 33.87 -5.46
C LEU A 20 -8.79 32.79 -4.38
N SER A 21 -9.46 33.08 -3.24
CA SER A 21 -9.59 32.10 -2.17
C SER A 21 -10.36 30.84 -2.59
N VAL A 22 -11.45 31.00 -3.36
CA VAL A 22 -12.22 29.86 -3.89
C VAL A 22 -11.41 29.09 -4.91
N ILE A 23 -10.74 29.76 -5.83
CA ILE A 23 -9.89 29.16 -6.86
C ILE A 23 -8.78 28.33 -6.20
N LEU A 24 -8.06 28.93 -5.25
CA LEU A 24 -6.98 28.23 -4.55
C LEU A 24 -7.49 27.04 -3.71
N LEU A 25 -8.62 27.21 -3.02
CA LEU A 25 -9.18 26.18 -2.18
C LEU A 25 -9.68 24.98 -3.02
N VAL A 26 -10.44 25.25 -4.09
CA VAL A 26 -10.92 24.20 -5.00
C VAL A 26 -9.73 23.58 -5.75
N GLY A 27 -8.79 24.43 -6.20
CA GLY A 27 -7.60 23.98 -6.91
C GLY A 27 -6.69 23.07 -6.08
N ALA A 28 -6.36 23.49 -4.86
CA ALA A 28 -5.48 22.72 -3.99
C ALA A 28 -6.13 21.41 -3.49
N LEU A 29 -7.31 21.50 -2.87
CA LEU A 29 -7.96 20.30 -2.31
C LEU A 29 -8.51 19.39 -3.40
N GLY A 30 -9.09 19.96 -4.47
CA GLY A 30 -9.54 19.18 -5.62
C GLY A 30 -8.38 18.53 -6.36
N GLY A 31 -7.27 19.28 -6.55
CA GLY A 31 -6.07 18.75 -7.18
C GLY A 31 -5.41 17.61 -6.40
N LEU A 32 -5.36 17.70 -5.08
CA LEU A 32 -4.90 16.60 -4.23
C LEU A 32 -5.80 15.37 -4.32
N ALA A 33 -7.12 15.57 -4.33
CA ALA A 33 -8.07 14.47 -4.49
C ALA A 33 -7.90 13.77 -5.84
N LEU A 34 -7.77 14.56 -6.93
CA LEU A 34 -7.54 14.04 -8.27
C LEU A 34 -6.17 13.38 -8.40
N GLY A 35 -5.11 13.98 -7.85
CA GLY A 35 -3.77 13.41 -7.85
C GLY A 35 -3.69 12.08 -7.08
N ALA A 36 -4.39 11.97 -5.94
CA ALA A 36 -4.45 10.70 -5.20
C ALA A 36 -5.21 9.61 -5.97
N THR A 37 -6.30 9.94 -6.66
CA THR A 37 -7.04 8.98 -7.49
C THR A 37 -6.28 8.60 -8.76
N GLU A 38 -5.54 9.53 -9.34
CA GLU A 38 -4.62 9.27 -10.46
C GLU A 38 -3.47 8.36 -10.05
N ALA A 39 -2.82 8.65 -8.90
CA ALA A 39 -1.77 7.82 -8.34
C ALA A 39 -2.27 6.40 -8.03
N ALA A 40 -3.51 6.24 -7.53
CA ALA A 40 -4.12 4.93 -7.32
C ALA A 40 -4.22 4.15 -8.63
N ARG A 41 -4.77 4.76 -9.67
CA ARG A 41 -4.97 4.09 -10.97
C ARG A 41 -3.65 3.82 -11.70
N SER A 42 -2.71 4.75 -11.66
CA SER A 42 -1.39 4.56 -12.25
C SER A 42 -0.60 3.46 -11.53
N THR A 43 -0.77 3.30 -10.22
CA THR A 43 -0.19 2.21 -9.45
C THR A 43 -0.83 0.86 -9.83
N GLU A 44 -2.15 0.82 -10.01
CA GLU A 44 -2.86 -0.39 -10.42
C GLU A 44 -2.43 -0.90 -11.81
N SER A 45 -2.22 -0.01 -12.78
CA SER A 45 -1.82 -0.40 -14.14
C SER A 45 -0.30 -0.59 -14.31
N SER A 46 0.49 -0.10 -13.36
CA SER A 46 1.95 0.04 -13.50
C SER A 46 2.67 -1.26 -13.78
N PHE A 47 2.24 -2.37 -13.15
CA PHE A 47 2.90 -3.67 -13.33
C PHE A 47 2.55 -4.30 -14.68
N ALA A 48 1.30 -4.22 -15.11
CA ALA A 48 0.90 -4.69 -16.42
C ALA A 48 1.63 -3.95 -17.55
N ASP A 49 1.81 -2.63 -17.39
CA ASP A 49 2.60 -1.81 -18.30
C ASP A 49 4.09 -2.21 -18.28
N LEU A 50 4.64 -2.52 -17.10
CA LEU A 50 6.01 -3.00 -16.96
C LEU A 50 6.20 -4.34 -17.67
N VAL A 51 5.37 -5.33 -17.37
CA VAL A 51 5.41 -6.67 -18.01
C VAL A 51 5.34 -6.56 -19.53
N THR A 52 4.43 -5.72 -20.04
CA THR A 52 4.30 -5.51 -21.49
C THR A 52 5.54 -4.85 -22.09
N SER A 53 6.12 -3.85 -21.39
CA SER A 53 7.31 -3.13 -21.88
C SER A 53 8.61 -3.91 -21.74
N SER A 54 8.67 -4.83 -20.78
CA SER A 54 9.84 -5.71 -20.55
C SER A 54 9.80 -7.00 -21.38
N HIS A 55 8.78 -7.19 -22.21
CA HIS A 55 8.62 -8.39 -23.04
C HIS A 55 8.72 -9.70 -22.23
N VAL A 56 8.05 -9.74 -21.06
CA VAL A 56 8.10 -10.91 -20.19
C VAL A 56 7.48 -12.11 -20.89
N PRO A 57 8.19 -13.26 -20.95
CA PRO A 57 7.68 -14.51 -21.53
C PRO A 57 6.42 -15.01 -20.85
N GLN A 58 5.54 -15.74 -21.56
CA GLN A 58 4.25 -16.19 -21.02
C GLN A 58 4.34 -17.40 -20.10
N LEU A 59 5.34 -18.26 -20.29
CA LEU A 59 5.49 -19.51 -19.54
C LEU A 59 6.95 -19.72 -19.14
N PHE A 60 7.17 -19.93 -17.84
CA PHE A 60 8.46 -20.35 -17.30
C PHE A 60 8.41 -21.84 -16.92
N VAL A 61 9.44 -22.58 -17.28
CA VAL A 61 9.62 -23.99 -16.96
C VAL A 61 10.90 -24.12 -16.16
N PHE A 62 10.78 -24.49 -14.91
CA PHE A 62 11.89 -24.73 -14.00
C PHE A 62 12.31 -26.20 -14.15
N ASP A 63 13.52 -26.42 -14.66
CA ASP A 63 14.06 -27.73 -14.99
C ASP A 63 14.81 -28.34 -13.79
N GLY A 64 14.25 -28.20 -12.63
CA GLY A 64 14.62 -28.84 -11.36
C GLY A 64 16.12 -28.99 -11.04
N VAL A 65 16.43 -28.91 -9.78
CA VAL A 65 17.77 -29.12 -9.22
C VAL A 65 18.35 -30.46 -9.70
N ILE A 66 19.59 -30.45 -10.16
CA ILE A 66 20.33 -31.68 -10.50
C ILE A 66 20.24 -32.67 -9.34
N ASN A 67 19.50 -33.76 -9.54
CA ASN A 67 19.56 -34.88 -8.60
C ASN A 67 20.77 -35.74 -9.00
N PRO A 68 21.80 -35.83 -8.14
CA PRO A 68 23.01 -36.64 -8.45
C PRO A 68 22.69 -38.11 -8.76
N GLY A 69 21.50 -38.59 -8.37
CA GLY A 69 21.02 -39.93 -8.63
C GLY A 69 20.51 -40.19 -10.08
N ILE A 70 20.27 -39.12 -10.87
CA ILE A 70 19.70 -39.26 -12.22
C ILE A 70 20.78 -39.23 -13.31
N GLY A 71 22.04 -38.98 -12.95
CA GLY A 71 23.17 -39.09 -13.88
C GLY A 71 23.29 -37.96 -14.91
N LEU A 72 22.73 -36.77 -14.60
CA LEU A 72 22.97 -35.58 -15.37
C LEU A 72 24.25 -34.90 -14.91
N ASP A 73 25.21 -34.72 -15.83
CA ASP A 73 26.47 -34.02 -15.54
C ASP A 73 26.29 -32.50 -15.43
N SER A 74 25.12 -31.95 -15.82
CA SER A 74 24.80 -30.51 -15.88
C SER A 74 23.31 -30.30 -15.99
N ALA A 75 22.76 -29.25 -15.37
CA ALA A 75 21.40 -28.81 -15.55
C ALA A 75 21.15 -28.25 -16.95
N TYR A 76 22.17 -27.70 -17.60
CA TYR A 76 22.05 -27.19 -18.96
C TYR A 76 21.76 -28.31 -19.97
N ASN A 77 20.56 -28.31 -20.54
CA ASN A 77 20.09 -29.33 -21.46
C ASN A 77 19.76 -28.75 -22.86
N PRO A 78 20.71 -28.67 -23.78
CA PRO A 78 20.48 -28.11 -25.11
C PRO A 78 19.55 -28.97 -25.99
N ARG A 79 19.27 -30.23 -25.64
CA ARG A 79 18.29 -31.07 -26.34
C ARG A 79 16.88 -30.68 -25.96
N LEU A 80 16.65 -30.43 -24.65
CA LEU A 80 15.38 -29.96 -24.15
C LEU A 80 15.02 -28.60 -24.74
N LEU A 81 15.95 -27.64 -24.76
CA LEU A 81 15.74 -26.32 -25.36
C LEU A 81 15.33 -26.42 -26.82
N ARG A 82 16.01 -27.29 -27.61
CA ARG A 82 15.62 -27.54 -29.00
C ARG A 82 14.24 -28.18 -29.10
N THR A 83 13.88 -29.10 -28.24
CA THR A 83 12.57 -29.69 -28.22
C THR A 83 11.49 -28.67 -27.93
N LEU A 84 11.68 -27.85 -26.90
CA LEU A 84 10.75 -26.77 -26.51
C LEU A 84 10.60 -25.73 -27.65
N SER A 85 11.68 -25.34 -28.30
CA SER A 85 11.65 -24.37 -29.41
C SER A 85 10.94 -24.87 -30.69
N HIS A 86 10.69 -26.16 -30.81
CA HIS A 86 9.96 -26.75 -31.94
C HIS A 86 8.49 -27.12 -31.59
N LEU A 87 8.02 -26.81 -30.37
CA LEU A 87 6.64 -27.03 -30.02
C LEU A 87 5.70 -26.11 -30.83
N PRO A 88 4.49 -26.56 -31.16
CA PRO A 88 3.47 -25.72 -31.79
C PRO A 88 3.20 -24.45 -30.92
N ASP A 89 2.95 -23.34 -31.57
CA ASP A 89 2.62 -22.04 -30.96
C ASP A 89 3.72 -21.42 -30.03
N VAL A 90 4.91 -21.99 -30.00
CA VAL A 90 6.09 -21.39 -29.38
C VAL A 90 6.81 -20.52 -30.42
N GLU A 91 7.00 -19.25 -30.08
CA GLU A 91 7.72 -18.28 -30.92
C GLU A 91 9.25 -18.32 -30.62
N ARG A 92 9.57 -18.33 -29.31
CA ARG A 92 10.97 -18.27 -28.86
C ARG A 92 11.12 -19.00 -27.53
N VAL A 93 12.29 -19.55 -27.29
CA VAL A 93 12.69 -20.14 -26.01
C VAL A 93 14.03 -19.53 -25.63
N GLU A 94 14.07 -18.86 -24.49
CA GLU A 94 15.28 -18.34 -23.88
C GLU A 94 15.46 -19.00 -22.52
N SER A 95 16.65 -18.97 -21.95
CA SER A 95 16.88 -19.63 -20.67
C SER A 95 17.89 -18.87 -19.83
N THR A 96 17.77 -19.00 -18.53
CA THR A 96 18.84 -18.69 -17.59
C THR A 96 19.28 -19.96 -16.87
N VAL A 97 20.54 -20.05 -16.53
CA VAL A 97 21.15 -21.20 -15.87
C VAL A 97 21.92 -20.72 -14.66
N GLU A 98 21.59 -21.27 -13.51
CA GLU A 98 22.36 -21.01 -12.29
C GLU A 98 23.70 -21.75 -12.37
N LEU A 99 24.80 -21.04 -12.13
CA LEU A 99 26.16 -21.59 -12.12
C LEU A 99 26.64 -21.83 -10.68
N ASN A 100 27.32 -22.93 -10.46
CA ASN A 100 28.01 -23.24 -9.21
C ASN A 100 29.24 -22.32 -9.01
N MET A 101 28.99 -20.99 -8.99
CA MET A 101 30.01 -19.99 -8.81
C MET A 101 29.52 -18.86 -7.91
N GLY A 102 30.45 -18.14 -7.32
CA GLY A 102 30.13 -17.01 -6.46
C GLY A 102 31.35 -16.16 -6.14
N PRO A 103 31.15 -15.03 -5.48
CA PRO A 103 32.24 -14.16 -5.06
C PRO A 103 33.09 -14.82 -3.96
N LEU A 104 34.39 -14.50 -4.00
CA LEU A 104 35.36 -14.96 -3.02
C LEU A 104 35.78 -13.81 -2.10
N THR A 105 36.20 -14.15 -0.90
CA THR A 105 36.92 -13.18 -0.04
C THR A 105 38.22 -12.73 -0.72
N PRO A 106 38.80 -11.58 -0.35
CA PRO A 106 40.12 -11.15 -0.88
C PRO A 106 41.24 -12.16 -0.69
N ARG A 107 41.07 -13.11 0.24
CA ARG A 107 42.01 -14.24 0.44
C ARG A 107 41.68 -15.46 -0.41
N GLY A 108 40.70 -15.37 -1.29
CA GLY A 108 40.31 -16.42 -2.22
C GLY A 108 39.55 -17.58 -1.58
N LYS A 109 38.92 -17.39 -0.45
CA LYS A 109 38.02 -18.37 0.18
C LYS A 109 36.59 -18.03 -0.19
N PRO A 110 35.65 -19.00 -0.27
CA PRO A 110 34.23 -18.73 -0.36
C PRO A 110 33.78 -17.75 0.75
N LEU A 111 32.76 -16.98 0.50
CA LEU A 111 32.12 -16.14 1.53
C LEU A 111 31.62 -17.04 2.67
N PRO A 112 31.61 -16.56 3.92
CA PRO A 112 30.98 -17.30 5.01
C PRO A 112 29.50 -17.50 4.71
N GLU A 113 28.96 -18.62 5.20
CA GLU A 113 27.53 -18.98 5.05
C GLU A 113 26.54 -17.92 5.57
N GLU A 114 27.00 -17.03 6.46
CA GLU A 114 26.26 -15.90 7.03
C GLU A 114 26.15 -14.70 6.07
N ALA A 115 26.98 -14.64 5.01
CA ALA A 115 26.91 -13.61 3.99
C ALA A 115 26.01 -14.12 2.85
N SER A 116 25.00 -13.35 2.48
CA SER A 116 24.14 -13.65 1.33
C SER A 116 25.02 -13.74 0.08
N SER A 117 25.26 -14.95 -0.39
CA SER A 117 26.02 -15.14 -1.63
C SER A 117 25.07 -14.93 -2.81
N PRO A 118 25.35 -13.98 -3.72
CA PRO A 118 24.48 -13.77 -4.86
C PRO A 118 24.46 -15.00 -5.76
N THR A 119 23.28 -15.35 -6.27
CA THR A 119 23.10 -16.39 -7.27
C THR A 119 23.80 -16.00 -8.56
N ALA A 120 24.63 -16.88 -9.09
CA ALA A 120 25.38 -16.63 -10.30
C ALA A 120 24.60 -17.12 -11.52
N ASP A 121 23.99 -16.21 -12.25
CA ASP A 121 23.13 -16.51 -13.39
C ASP A 121 23.84 -16.32 -14.73
N ALA A 122 23.55 -17.24 -15.65
CA ALA A 122 24.03 -17.27 -17.00
C ALA A 122 22.85 -17.24 -17.97
N SER A 123 22.73 -16.16 -18.72
CA SER A 123 21.72 -16.06 -19.78
C SER A 123 22.09 -16.94 -20.98
N VAL A 124 21.11 -17.66 -21.48
CA VAL A 124 21.19 -18.47 -22.70
C VAL A 124 20.06 -18.05 -23.63
N GLY A 125 20.45 -17.44 -24.77
CA GLY A 125 19.46 -16.94 -25.75
C GLY A 125 19.09 -15.48 -25.60
N GLY A 126 19.18 -14.88 -24.40
CA GLY A 126 18.92 -13.47 -24.21
C GLY A 126 17.96 -13.14 -23.06
N LEU A 127 17.50 -14.13 -22.30
CA LEU A 127 16.77 -13.89 -21.06
C LEU A 127 17.63 -13.03 -20.13
N ASP A 128 17.02 -12.13 -19.35
CA ASP A 128 17.66 -11.13 -18.48
C ASP A 128 18.34 -9.97 -19.23
N PHE A 129 18.49 -10.07 -20.55
CA PHE A 129 19.07 -9.05 -21.42
C PHE A 129 18.03 -8.40 -22.34
N ASN A 130 17.32 -9.20 -23.12
CA ASN A 130 16.35 -8.76 -24.13
C ASN A 130 14.91 -8.99 -23.68
N GLU A 131 14.66 -10.11 -23.00
CA GLU A 131 13.39 -10.48 -22.41
C GLU A 131 13.54 -10.44 -20.89
N ASP A 132 12.60 -9.85 -20.20
CA ASP A 132 12.62 -9.54 -18.77
C ASP A 132 13.96 -8.92 -18.27
N PRO A 133 14.43 -7.84 -18.94
CA PRO A 133 15.77 -7.31 -18.68
C PRO A 133 15.88 -6.76 -17.25
N VAL A 134 17.04 -6.99 -16.62
CA VAL A 134 17.39 -6.36 -15.35
C VAL A 134 17.47 -4.84 -15.50
N LYS A 135 17.01 -4.10 -14.50
CA LYS A 135 17.07 -2.64 -14.50
C LYS A 135 18.44 -2.13 -14.07
N ILE A 136 19.13 -1.38 -14.94
CA ILE A 136 20.38 -0.72 -14.57
C ILE A 136 20.09 0.45 -13.63
N ILE A 137 20.73 0.42 -12.45
CA ILE A 137 20.67 1.49 -11.43
C ILE A 137 21.91 2.39 -11.56
N ASP A 138 23.08 1.79 -11.72
CA ASP A 138 24.35 2.50 -11.89
C ASP A 138 25.25 1.77 -12.89
N GLY A 139 26.06 2.48 -13.64
CA GLY A 139 26.95 1.91 -14.63
C GLY A 139 26.26 1.48 -15.94
N ARG A 140 26.61 0.30 -16.45
CA ARG A 140 26.07 -0.27 -17.69
C ARG A 140 25.88 -1.78 -17.61
N MET A 141 25.17 -2.36 -18.57
CA MET A 141 25.09 -3.81 -18.75
C MET A 141 26.43 -4.39 -19.19
N VAL A 142 26.66 -5.67 -18.91
CA VAL A 142 27.83 -6.40 -19.39
C VAL A 142 27.85 -6.46 -20.92
N ASP A 143 29.06 -6.42 -21.52
CA ASP A 143 29.23 -6.70 -22.93
C ASP A 143 29.20 -8.22 -23.13
N PRO A 144 28.27 -8.77 -23.94
CA PRO A 144 28.16 -10.21 -24.17
C PRO A 144 29.43 -10.89 -24.68
N HIS A 145 30.34 -10.14 -25.28
CA HIS A 145 31.60 -10.64 -25.87
C HIS A 145 32.80 -10.56 -24.91
N THR A 146 32.66 -9.92 -23.77
CA THR A 146 33.72 -9.63 -22.78
C THR A 146 33.58 -10.55 -21.58
N ALA A 147 34.53 -11.50 -21.42
CA ALA A 147 34.39 -12.59 -20.43
C ALA A 147 34.67 -12.19 -18.95
N ASP A 148 35.24 -11.02 -18.74
CA ASP A 148 35.64 -10.52 -17.42
C ASP A 148 34.70 -9.41 -16.87
N GLU A 149 33.50 -9.30 -17.38
CA GLU A 149 32.47 -8.35 -16.89
C GLU A 149 31.35 -9.04 -16.15
N VAL A 150 30.81 -8.33 -15.14
CA VAL A 150 29.69 -8.78 -14.32
C VAL A 150 28.84 -7.57 -13.93
N VAL A 151 27.53 -7.79 -13.76
CA VAL A 151 26.64 -6.89 -13.04
C VAL A 151 26.15 -7.57 -11.76
N LEU A 152 25.93 -6.79 -10.72
CA LEU A 152 25.53 -7.24 -9.40
C LEU A 152 24.28 -6.48 -8.97
N ASP A 153 23.38 -7.14 -8.28
CA ASP A 153 22.21 -6.45 -7.72
C ASP A 153 22.62 -5.45 -6.62
N ALA A 154 21.75 -4.47 -6.39
CA ALA A 154 22.01 -3.36 -5.48
C ALA A 154 22.12 -3.78 -4.00
N ALA A 155 21.45 -4.87 -3.59
CA ALA A 155 21.50 -5.36 -2.21
C ALA A 155 22.85 -6.06 -1.99
N SER A 156 23.24 -6.98 -2.87
CA SER A 156 24.52 -7.68 -2.82
C SER A 156 25.70 -6.71 -2.94
N ALA A 157 25.60 -5.70 -3.83
CA ALA A 157 26.65 -4.68 -3.96
C ALA A 157 26.87 -3.91 -2.64
N ARG A 158 25.79 -3.53 -1.95
CA ARG A 158 25.85 -2.85 -0.63
C ARG A 158 26.39 -3.76 0.47
N GLU A 159 25.91 -5.00 0.54
CA GLU A 159 26.31 -5.97 1.56
C GLU A 159 27.78 -6.34 1.44
N LEU A 160 28.24 -6.60 0.22
CA LEU A 160 29.62 -6.95 -0.06
C LEU A 160 30.56 -5.75 -0.15
N GLY A 161 30.03 -4.52 -0.20
CA GLY A 161 30.78 -3.28 -0.24
C GLY A 161 31.43 -2.97 -1.59
N TYR A 162 30.89 -3.49 -2.68
CA TYR A 162 31.38 -3.25 -4.04
C TYR A 162 30.69 -2.06 -4.70
N HIS A 163 31.46 -1.38 -5.57
CA HIS A 163 31.01 -0.24 -6.37
C HIS A 163 31.33 -0.48 -7.85
N THR A 164 30.62 0.19 -8.75
CA THR A 164 30.88 0.13 -10.19
C THR A 164 32.35 0.49 -10.50
N GLY A 165 33.02 -0.40 -11.17
CA GLY A 165 34.44 -0.29 -11.51
C GLY A 165 35.39 -1.19 -10.71
N ASP A 166 34.90 -1.77 -9.59
CA ASP A 166 35.70 -2.67 -8.75
C ASP A 166 35.92 -4.02 -9.43
N GLU A 167 37.01 -4.68 -9.06
CA GLU A 167 37.32 -6.05 -9.45
C GLU A 167 36.88 -7.03 -8.36
N ILE A 168 36.06 -8.01 -8.73
CA ILE A 168 35.51 -9.02 -7.83
C ILE A 168 36.22 -10.36 -8.09
N PRO A 169 36.87 -10.96 -7.10
CA PRO A 169 37.38 -12.32 -7.23
C PRO A 169 36.21 -13.30 -7.18
N VAL A 170 36.02 -14.09 -8.23
CA VAL A 170 35.00 -15.13 -8.30
C VAL A 170 35.63 -16.51 -8.41
N GLY A 171 34.90 -17.50 -7.91
CA GLY A 171 35.34 -18.89 -8.00
C GLY A 171 34.20 -19.82 -8.31
N TRP A 172 34.49 -20.94 -8.96
CA TRP A 172 33.48 -21.94 -9.28
C TRP A 172 33.91 -23.36 -8.98
N VAL A 173 32.93 -24.22 -8.84
CA VAL A 173 33.11 -25.67 -8.65
C VAL A 173 32.40 -26.42 -9.78
N THR A 174 32.94 -27.57 -10.16
CA THR A 174 32.28 -28.41 -11.17
C THR A 174 31.24 -29.32 -10.54
N ASN A 175 30.23 -29.72 -11.29
CA ASN A 175 29.21 -30.65 -10.85
C ASN A 175 29.81 -32.01 -10.39
N ALA A 176 30.90 -32.45 -10.98
CA ALA A 176 31.67 -33.62 -10.54
C ALA A 176 32.22 -33.43 -9.09
N GLN A 177 32.58 -32.22 -8.72
CA GLN A 177 33.01 -31.90 -7.34
C GLN A 177 31.83 -31.88 -6.37
N THR A 178 30.68 -31.33 -6.77
CA THR A 178 29.45 -31.29 -5.92
C THR A 178 28.82 -32.68 -5.77
N SER A 179 28.89 -33.53 -6.82
CA SER A 179 28.32 -34.90 -6.82
C SER A 179 29.17 -35.96 -6.17
N SER A 180 30.40 -35.64 -5.74
CA SER A 180 31.39 -36.65 -5.30
C SER A 180 31.10 -37.35 -3.96
N GLY A 181 29.91 -37.30 -3.42
CA GLY A 181 29.37 -38.12 -2.32
C GLY A 181 30.15 -38.15 -1.00
N ASN A 182 31.36 -37.58 -0.96
CA ASN A 182 32.27 -37.43 0.17
C ASN A 182 32.34 -35.99 0.70
N LEU A 183 31.29 -35.20 0.47
CA LEU A 183 31.24 -33.84 0.99
C LEU A 183 30.95 -33.92 2.49
N ASP A 184 31.91 -33.47 3.30
CA ASP A 184 31.63 -33.16 4.71
C ASP A 184 30.69 -31.93 4.71
N PRO A 185 29.46 -32.07 5.20
CA PRO A 185 28.51 -30.97 5.24
C PRO A 185 29.03 -29.71 5.97
N ASN A 186 30.07 -29.89 6.77
CA ASN A 186 30.69 -28.82 7.57
C ASN A 186 31.93 -28.19 6.92
N GLN A 187 32.31 -28.61 5.73
CA GLN A 187 33.47 -28.05 5.03
C GLN A 187 33.09 -27.48 3.67
N PRO A 188 33.39 -26.21 3.39
CA PRO A 188 33.14 -25.62 2.09
C PRO A 188 33.88 -26.38 0.99
N ILE A 189 33.23 -26.65 -0.12
CA ILE A 189 33.81 -27.29 -1.28
C ILE A 189 35.04 -26.50 -1.73
N PRO A 190 36.24 -27.13 -1.90
CA PRO A 190 37.41 -26.39 -2.24
C PRO A 190 37.32 -25.81 -3.66
N VAL A 191 37.24 -24.49 -3.76
CA VAL A 191 37.25 -23.77 -5.03
C VAL A 191 38.60 -23.87 -5.68
N ARG A 192 38.67 -24.56 -6.81
CA ARG A 192 39.93 -24.79 -7.56
C ARG A 192 40.11 -23.80 -8.71
N GLN A 193 39.02 -23.30 -9.27
CA GLN A 193 39.02 -22.43 -10.43
C GLN A 193 38.59 -21.02 -10.01
N ARG A 194 39.28 -20.00 -10.47
CA ARG A 194 39.10 -18.61 -10.09
C ARG A 194 39.28 -17.68 -11.26
N ALA A 195 38.59 -16.55 -11.22
CA ALA A 195 38.76 -15.43 -12.13
C ALA A 195 38.60 -14.10 -11.38
N MET A 196 39.13 -13.04 -11.96
CA MET A 196 38.79 -11.66 -11.58
C MET A 196 37.81 -11.16 -12.63
N VAL A 197 36.68 -10.57 -12.15
CA VAL A 197 35.66 -9.98 -13.00
C VAL A 197 35.44 -8.54 -12.60
N LYS A 198 35.23 -7.67 -13.56
CA LYS A 198 35.01 -6.25 -13.35
C LYS A 198 33.50 -5.97 -13.17
N LEU A 199 33.13 -5.34 -12.07
CA LEU A 199 31.78 -4.87 -11.86
C LEU A 199 31.50 -3.65 -12.75
N VAL A 200 30.74 -3.84 -13.83
CA VAL A 200 30.45 -2.79 -14.81
C VAL A 200 29.12 -2.09 -14.57
N GLY A 201 28.26 -2.66 -13.77
CA GLY A 201 27.00 -2.04 -13.39
C GLY A 201 26.38 -2.66 -12.16
N ILE A 202 25.56 -1.86 -11.50
CA ILE A 202 24.67 -2.25 -10.41
C ILE A 202 23.25 -2.28 -10.97
N VAL A 203 22.53 -3.36 -10.73
CA VAL A 203 21.21 -3.60 -11.29
C VAL A 203 20.15 -3.74 -10.19
N GLY A 204 18.90 -3.45 -10.54
CA GLY A 204 17.72 -3.85 -9.77
C GLY A 204 17.22 -5.21 -10.25
N GLY A 205 16.18 -5.73 -9.62
CA GLY A 205 15.56 -6.98 -10.03
C GLY A 205 14.93 -6.93 -11.43
N GLN A 206 14.40 -8.04 -11.85
CA GLN A 206 13.59 -8.22 -13.08
C GLN A 206 12.12 -7.93 -12.78
N ALA A 207 11.28 -7.79 -13.82
CA ALA A 207 9.85 -7.61 -13.62
C ALA A 207 9.20 -8.83 -12.93
N THR A 208 9.62 -10.03 -13.29
CA THR A 208 9.11 -11.30 -12.73
C THR A 208 9.43 -11.50 -11.27
N THR A 209 10.53 -10.93 -10.77
CA THR A 209 11.00 -11.11 -9.39
C THR A 209 10.58 -9.99 -8.43
N LEU A 210 9.96 -8.94 -8.98
CA LEU A 210 9.63 -7.71 -8.25
C LEU A 210 8.63 -7.90 -7.12
N PHE A 211 7.79 -8.92 -7.19
CA PHE A 211 6.74 -9.23 -6.22
C PHE A 211 6.95 -10.56 -5.52
N GLN A 212 8.20 -11.00 -5.39
CA GLN A 212 8.51 -12.15 -4.54
C GLN A 212 8.34 -11.79 -3.06
N ASP A 213 7.68 -12.69 -2.34
CA ASP A 213 7.42 -12.55 -0.91
C ASP A 213 8.69 -12.94 -0.12
N GLN A 214 9.62 -12.00 0.00
CA GLN A 214 10.85 -12.19 0.78
C GLN A 214 11.24 -10.88 1.47
N ASP A 215 11.84 -10.97 2.64
CA ASP A 215 12.37 -9.83 3.40
C ASP A 215 13.45 -9.05 2.62
N ASN A 216 14.02 -9.67 1.60
CA ASN A 216 14.95 -9.07 0.67
C ASN A 216 14.24 -8.40 -0.52
N ALA A 217 13.27 -7.54 -0.24
CA ALA A 217 12.60 -6.72 -1.26
C ALA A 217 13.56 -5.77 -2.02
N ASP A 218 14.80 -5.70 -1.62
CA ASP A 218 15.86 -4.96 -2.34
C ASP A 218 16.33 -5.66 -3.63
N GLY A 219 15.71 -6.76 -4.01
CA GLY A 219 16.03 -7.54 -5.19
C GLY A 219 16.56 -8.94 -4.87
N GLN A 220 16.52 -9.83 -5.85
CA GLN A 220 17.23 -11.10 -5.78
C GLN A 220 18.70 -10.81 -5.57
N SER A 221 19.34 -11.65 -4.78
CA SER A 221 20.80 -11.70 -4.67
C SER A 221 21.34 -12.24 -5.98
N LEU A 222 21.52 -11.38 -6.99
CA LEU A 222 21.81 -11.73 -8.37
C LEU A 222 23.20 -11.25 -8.80
N MET A 223 23.92 -12.14 -9.44
CA MET A 223 25.19 -11.87 -10.09
C MET A 223 25.10 -12.37 -11.55
N LEU A 224 24.92 -11.47 -12.51
CA LEU A 224 24.73 -11.82 -13.91
C LEU A 224 26.02 -11.61 -14.69
N PHE A 225 26.51 -12.70 -15.28
CA PHE A 225 27.76 -12.72 -16.00
C PHE A 225 27.58 -12.58 -17.52
N ALA A 226 28.64 -12.12 -18.18
CA ALA A 226 28.66 -12.03 -19.61
C ALA A 226 28.60 -13.41 -20.27
N PRO A 227 27.82 -13.58 -21.35
CA PRO A 227 27.72 -14.84 -22.09
C PRO A 227 29.07 -15.42 -22.55
N ALA A 228 30.08 -14.60 -22.82
CA ALA A 228 31.44 -15.02 -23.18
C ALA A 228 32.12 -15.86 -22.09
N LEU A 229 31.82 -15.62 -20.80
CA LEU A 229 32.29 -16.43 -19.68
C LEU A 229 31.38 -17.65 -19.48
N THR A 230 30.09 -17.43 -19.39
CA THR A 230 29.11 -18.44 -18.95
C THR A 230 28.97 -19.58 -19.92
N ASN A 231 29.02 -19.35 -21.23
CA ASN A 231 29.00 -20.41 -22.27
C ASN A 231 30.07 -21.49 -22.09
N LYS A 232 31.20 -21.15 -21.43
CA LYS A 232 32.27 -22.12 -21.13
C LYS A 232 31.94 -22.98 -19.91
N LEU A 233 31.05 -22.52 -19.06
CA LEU A 233 30.75 -23.14 -17.78
C LEU A 233 29.42 -23.93 -17.78
N LEU A 234 28.54 -23.70 -18.76
CA LEU A 234 27.23 -24.35 -18.84
C LEU A 234 27.29 -25.87 -18.76
N ALA A 235 28.27 -26.49 -19.42
CA ALA A 235 28.38 -27.93 -19.51
C ALA A 235 28.98 -28.61 -18.26
N CYS A 236 29.67 -27.85 -17.39
CA CYS A 236 30.40 -28.44 -16.25
C CYS A 236 29.88 -28.03 -14.90
N CYS A 237 29.22 -26.88 -14.85
CA CYS A 237 29.16 -26.12 -13.61
C CYS A 237 27.80 -25.47 -13.42
N SER A 238 26.74 -26.02 -14.01
CA SER A 238 25.36 -25.54 -13.90
C SER A 238 24.56 -26.35 -12.90
N ASN A 239 23.79 -25.66 -12.06
CA ASN A 239 23.01 -26.24 -10.96
C ASN A 239 21.52 -26.34 -11.28
N ASP A 240 20.97 -25.32 -11.92
CA ASP A 240 19.56 -25.21 -12.25
C ASP A 240 19.38 -24.55 -13.62
N MET A 241 18.23 -24.75 -14.25
CA MET A 241 17.88 -24.12 -15.50
C MET A 241 16.42 -23.70 -15.50
N ILE A 242 16.20 -22.47 -15.89
CA ILE A 242 14.87 -21.90 -16.12
C ILE A 242 14.71 -21.64 -17.61
N SER A 243 13.70 -22.24 -18.24
CA SER A 243 13.38 -22.01 -19.65
C SER A 243 12.14 -21.12 -19.75
N ALA A 244 12.26 -20.02 -20.45
CA ALA A 244 11.21 -19.03 -20.64
C ALA A 244 10.68 -19.15 -22.09
N LEU A 245 9.38 -19.31 -22.24
CA LEU A 245 8.71 -19.53 -23.53
C LEU A 245 7.86 -18.32 -23.89
N THR A 246 8.19 -17.69 -25.02
CA THR A 246 7.36 -16.65 -25.64
C THR A 246 6.46 -17.32 -26.67
N LEU A 247 5.14 -17.05 -26.55
CA LEU A 247 4.11 -17.75 -27.32
C LEU A 247 3.57 -16.92 -28.48
N GLN A 248 3.31 -17.57 -29.62
CA GLN A 248 2.65 -16.95 -30.77
C GLN A 248 1.21 -16.59 -30.39
N GLY A 249 0.87 -15.30 -30.51
CA GLY A 249 -0.46 -14.81 -30.12
C GLY A 249 -0.71 -14.67 -28.62
N GLY A 250 0.35 -14.74 -27.79
CA GLY A 250 0.31 -14.55 -26.35
C GLY A 250 -0.47 -15.66 -25.63
N ASP A 251 -1.19 -15.33 -24.57
CA ASP A 251 -1.82 -16.27 -23.63
C ASP A 251 -2.93 -17.17 -24.25
N ARG A 252 -3.37 -16.91 -25.47
CA ARG A 252 -4.45 -17.65 -26.12
C ARG A 252 -4.14 -19.14 -26.28
N HIS A 253 -2.87 -19.48 -26.44
CA HIS A 253 -2.39 -20.84 -26.67
C HIS A 253 -1.72 -21.46 -25.44
N LEU A 254 -1.73 -20.76 -24.29
CA LEU A 254 -0.98 -21.15 -23.08
C LEU A 254 -1.28 -22.58 -22.63
N SER A 255 -2.56 -22.94 -22.48
CA SER A 255 -2.97 -24.29 -22.01
C SER A 255 -2.57 -25.41 -22.99
N ALA A 256 -2.59 -25.12 -24.29
CA ALA A 256 -2.17 -26.08 -25.32
C ALA A 256 -0.65 -26.28 -25.29
N VAL A 257 0.10 -25.20 -25.18
CA VAL A 257 1.57 -25.26 -25.06
C VAL A 257 1.98 -25.92 -23.75
N GLU A 258 1.32 -25.61 -22.64
CA GLU A 258 1.57 -26.27 -21.35
C GLU A 258 1.39 -27.79 -21.43
N ALA A 259 0.32 -28.27 -22.09
CA ALA A 259 0.09 -29.69 -22.32
C ALA A 259 1.16 -30.31 -23.24
N ALA A 260 1.61 -29.56 -24.26
CA ALA A 260 2.67 -30.00 -25.15
C ALA A 260 4.04 -30.06 -24.42
N VAL A 261 4.36 -29.07 -23.59
CA VAL A 261 5.54 -29.04 -22.73
C VAL A 261 5.54 -30.26 -21.79
N LYS A 262 4.44 -30.51 -21.07
CA LYS A 262 4.28 -31.69 -20.21
C LYS A 262 4.52 -33.02 -20.95
N GLY A 263 4.12 -33.09 -22.22
CA GLY A 263 4.37 -34.26 -23.06
C GLY A 263 5.82 -34.41 -23.54
N ALA A 264 6.54 -33.32 -23.64
CA ALA A 264 7.92 -33.27 -24.12
C ALA A 264 8.96 -33.48 -23.00
N LEU A 265 8.58 -33.21 -21.75
CA LEU A 265 9.47 -33.34 -20.61
C LEU A 265 9.74 -34.79 -20.22
N PRO A 266 10.94 -35.10 -19.70
CA PRO A 266 11.26 -36.44 -19.21
C PRO A 266 10.35 -36.87 -18.08
N LYS A 267 9.83 -38.08 -18.13
CA LYS A 267 8.98 -38.62 -17.04
C LYS A 267 9.80 -38.87 -15.80
N GLY A 268 9.28 -38.40 -14.64
CA GLY A 268 9.92 -38.64 -13.33
C GLY A 268 10.78 -37.50 -12.81
N LEU A 269 10.94 -36.41 -13.54
CA LEU A 269 11.56 -35.19 -13.04
C LEU A 269 10.47 -34.24 -12.51
N PRO A 270 10.68 -33.60 -11.36
CA PRO A 270 9.78 -32.55 -10.86
C PRO A 270 10.02 -31.28 -11.69
N PHE A 271 9.10 -30.96 -12.59
CA PHE A 271 9.09 -29.69 -13.27
C PHE A 271 8.07 -28.77 -12.61
N VAL A 272 8.45 -27.52 -12.42
CA VAL A 272 7.57 -26.48 -11.94
C VAL A 272 7.26 -25.54 -13.10
N TYR A 273 6.00 -25.17 -13.26
CA TYR A 273 5.54 -24.24 -14.28
C TYR A 273 5.07 -22.97 -13.60
N GLN A 274 5.48 -21.83 -14.14
CA GLN A 274 5.00 -20.54 -13.70
C GLN A 274 4.47 -19.75 -14.89
N GLU A 275 3.21 -19.41 -14.86
CA GLU A 275 2.58 -18.57 -15.87
C GLU A 275 2.78 -17.10 -15.52
N SER A 276 3.12 -16.25 -16.50
CA SER A 276 3.23 -14.81 -16.26
C SER A 276 1.92 -14.19 -15.80
N GLN A 277 0.78 -14.77 -16.18
CA GLN A 277 -0.52 -14.34 -15.65
C GLN A 277 -0.64 -14.57 -14.14
N SER A 278 -0.06 -15.61 -13.59
CA SER A 278 -0.04 -15.83 -12.13
C SER A 278 0.82 -14.77 -11.43
N ILE A 279 1.96 -14.40 -12.03
CA ILE A 279 2.82 -13.31 -11.54
C ILE A 279 2.06 -11.98 -11.55
N ILE A 280 1.36 -11.70 -12.66
CA ILE A 280 0.52 -10.49 -12.79
C ILE A 280 -0.61 -10.50 -11.76
N ALA A 281 -1.25 -11.65 -11.52
CA ALA A 281 -2.31 -11.77 -10.53
C ALA A 281 -1.80 -11.52 -9.10
N THR A 282 -0.64 -12.10 -8.74
CA THR A 282 0.04 -11.86 -7.46
C THR A 282 0.45 -10.39 -7.31
N ALA A 283 1.06 -9.81 -8.36
CA ALA A 283 1.42 -8.40 -8.36
C ALA A 283 0.21 -7.47 -8.18
N ASN A 284 -0.88 -7.75 -8.88
CA ASN A 284 -2.13 -7.00 -8.74
C ASN A 284 -2.74 -7.16 -7.34
N ALA A 285 -2.69 -8.37 -6.78
CA ALA A 285 -3.12 -8.62 -5.40
C ALA A 285 -2.28 -7.79 -4.41
N THR A 286 -0.97 -7.75 -4.62
CA THR A 286 0.00 -7.01 -3.82
C THR A 286 -0.16 -5.48 -3.92
N LEU A 287 -0.44 -4.96 -5.12
CA LEU A 287 -0.64 -3.52 -5.37
C LEU A 287 -2.05 -3.03 -4.99
N ARG A 288 -3.04 -3.93 -5.01
CA ARG A 288 -4.45 -3.60 -4.76
C ARG A 288 -4.69 -2.87 -3.44
N PRO A 289 -4.07 -3.23 -2.32
CA PRO A 289 -4.25 -2.52 -1.07
C PRO A 289 -3.70 -1.08 -1.11
N GLU A 290 -2.60 -0.84 -1.81
CA GLU A 290 -2.09 0.52 -2.02
C GLU A 290 -3.07 1.37 -2.83
N THR A 291 -3.61 0.80 -3.91
CA THR A 291 -4.59 1.49 -4.76
C THR A 291 -5.88 1.78 -4.00
N ILE A 292 -6.33 0.87 -3.15
CA ILE A 292 -7.49 1.08 -2.27
C ILE A 292 -7.19 2.18 -1.24
N ALA A 293 -6.03 2.15 -0.57
CA ALA A 293 -5.64 3.17 0.39
C ALA A 293 -5.59 4.56 -0.25
N LEU A 294 -4.95 4.70 -1.42
CA LEU A 294 -4.89 5.95 -2.18
C LEU A 294 -6.28 6.41 -2.63
N SER A 295 -7.13 5.49 -3.09
CA SER A 295 -8.51 5.78 -3.49
C SER A 295 -9.35 6.26 -2.32
N VAL A 296 -9.21 5.64 -1.15
CA VAL A 296 -9.88 6.05 0.10
C VAL A 296 -9.41 7.45 0.51
N PHE A 297 -8.10 7.72 0.50
CA PHE A 297 -7.57 9.05 0.80
C PHE A 297 -8.01 10.09 -0.23
N GLY A 298 -7.99 9.76 -1.52
CA GLY A 298 -8.52 10.60 -2.58
C GLY A 298 -10.01 10.91 -2.40
N GLY A 299 -10.81 9.90 -2.07
CA GLY A 299 -12.24 10.00 -1.78
C GLY A 299 -12.52 10.89 -0.57
N ILE A 300 -11.83 10.68 0.56
CA ILE A 300 -11.95 11.52 1.76
C ILE A 300 -11.60 12.97 1.45
N THR A 301 -10.48 13.19 0.75
CA THR A 301 -10.03 14.53 0.35
C THR A 301 -11.02 15.19 -0.60
N GLY A 302 -11.55 14.43 -1.57
CA GLY A 302 -12.58 14.89 -2.50
C GLY A 302 -13.87 15.30 -1.80
N VAL A 303 -14.38 14.48 -0.90
CA VAL A 303 -15.57 14.80 -0.07
C VAL A 303 -15.30 16.03 0.80
N ALA A 304 -14.14 16.13 1.44
CA ALA A 304 -13.75 17.29 2.22
C ALA A 304 -13.68 18.56 1.36
N ALA A 305 -13.06 18.47 0.16
CA ALA A 305 -12.98 19.57 -0.80
C ALA A 305 -14.39 20.06 -1.19
N LEU A 306 -15.29 19.13 -1.56
CA LEU A 306 -16.66 19.44 -1.95
C LEU A 306 -17.44 20.10 -0.81
N LEU A 307 -17.31 19.58 0.42
CA LEU A 307 -18.02 20.11 1.58
C LEU A 307 -17.50 21.49 1.97
N ILE A 308 -16.18 21.68 2.03
CA ILE A 308 -15.56 22.97 2.38
C ILE A 308 -15.86 24.03 1.30
N ALA A 309 -15.63 23.69 0.02
CA ALA A 309 -15.94 24.60 -1.08
C ALA A 309 -17.44 24.88 -1.17
N GLY A 310 -18.28 23.88 -1.04
CA GLY A 310 -19.73 24.00 -0.99
C GLY A 310 -20.23 24.91 0.14
N GLN A 311 -19.62 24.83 1.32
CA GLN A 311 -19.93 25.74 2.44
C GLN A 311 -19.55 27.19 2.11
N VAL A 312 -18.37 27.42 1.55
CA VAL A 312 -17.89 28.76 1.16
C VAL A 312 -18.82 29.37 0.10
N ILE A 313 -19.19 28.59 -0.90
CA ILE A 313 -20.09 29.01 -2.00
C ILE A 313 -21.50 29.29 -1.46
N SER A 314 -22.10 28.34 -0.75
CA SER A 314 -23.45 28.46 -0.21
C SER A 314 -23.58 29.65 0.74
N ARG A 315 -22.54 29.92 1.52
CA ARG A 315 -22.45 31.08 2.37
C ARG A 315 -22.48 32.38 1.57
N ARG A 316 -21.69 32.48 0.49
CA ARG A 316 -21.66 33.68 -0.35
C ARG A 316 -23.00 33.98 -0.98
N VAL A 317 -23.66 32.97 -1.54
CA VAL A 317 -24.98 33.11 -2.13
C VAL A 317 -25.95 33.69 -1.09
N ARG A 318 -25.95 33.18 0.14
CA ARG A 318 -26.81 33.70 1.22
C ARG A 318 -26.45 35.14 1.64
N LEU A 319 -25.17 35.51 1.55
CA LEU A 319 -24.71 36.84 1.89
C LEU A 319 -25.16 37.90 0.87
N ARG A 320 -25.42 37.53 -0.38
CA ARG A 320 -25.97 38.44 -1.43
C ARG A 320 -27.49 38.48 -1.49
N ALA A 321 -28.19 37.61 -0.74
CA ALA A 321 -29.65 37.60 -0.75
C ALA A 321 -30.33 38.97 -0.52
N PRO A 322 -29.89 39.85 0.40
CA PRO A 322 -30.46 41.17 0.58
C PRO A 322 -30.31 42.11 -0.64
N GLU A 323 -29.19 42.00 -1.35
CA GLU A 323 -28.96 42.77 -2.59
C GLU A 323 -29.89 42.32 -3.73
N LEU A 324 -30.19 41.03 -3.75
CA LEU A 324 -31.13 40.44 -4.70
C LEU A 324 -32.58 40.87 -4.43
N ASP A 325 -32.94 41.07 -3.16
CA ASP A 325 -34.24 41.59 -2.78
C ASP A 325 -34.42 43.03 -3.24
N ILE A 326 -33.38 43.88 -3.17
CA ILE A 326 -33.37 45.25 -3.72
C ILE A 326 -33.47 45.23 -5.24
N ALA A 327 -32.70 44.38 -5.89
CA ALA A 327 -32.72 44.25 -7.36
C ALA A 327 -34.13 43.84 -7.85
N ARG A 328 -34.84 42.95 -7.14
CA ARG A 328 -36.21 42.56 -7.43
C ARG A 328 -37.23 43.69 -7.16
N ALA A 329 -37.03 44.43 -6.12
CA ALA A 329 -37.87 45.59 -5.84
C ALA A 329 -37.75 46.66 -6.93
N LEU A 330 -36.62 46.66 -7.66
CA LEU A 330 -36.34 47.47 -8.85
C LEU A 330 -36.80 46.84 -10.17
N GLY A 331 -37.46 45.66 -10.14
CA GLY A 331 -38.01 44.99 -11.33
C GLY A 331 -37.14 43.92 -11.96
N ALA A 332 -36.12 43.43 -11.29
CA ALA A 332 -35.30 42.32 -11.82
C ALA A 332 -36.02 40.99 -11.81
N ASP A 333 -36.05 40.27 -12.92
CA ASP A 333 -36.64 38.94 -13.06
C ASP A 333 -35.84 37.86 -12.27
N PRO A 334 -36.49 36.79 -11.82
CA PRO A 334 -35.84 35.65 -11.12
C PRO A 334 -34.64 35.09 -11.88
N PRO A 335 -34.69 34.84 -13.21
CA PRO A 335 -33.55 34.32 -13.96
C PRO A 335 -32.38 35.32 -14.00
N MET A 336 -32.67 36.63 -14.04
CA MET A 336 -31.64 37.70 -14.03
C MET A 336 -30.89 37.69 -12.68
N CYS A 337 -31.60 37.52 -11.58
CA CYS A 337 -31.02 37.40 -10.24
C CYS A 337 -30.17 36.12 -10.08
N LEU A 338 -30.59 35.00 -10.68
CA LEU A 338 -29.82 33.77 -10.73
C LEU A 338 -28.50 33.97 -11.48
N TRP A 339 -28.54 34.54 -12.70
CA TRP A 339 -27.34 34.79 -13.50
C TRP A 339 -26.37 35.76 -12.82
N ASP A 340 -26.87 36.80 -12.15
CA ASP A 340 -26.03 37.77 -11.41
C ASP A 340 -25.30 37.07 -10.23
N SER A 341 -25.97 36.16 -9.56
CA SER A 341 -25.38 35.44 -8.42
C SER A 341 -24.42 34.33 -8.83
N LEU A 342 -24.67 33.67 -9.96
CA LEU A 342 -23.94 32.49 -10.40
C LEU A 342 -22.74 32.82 -11.29
N LEU A 343 -22.77 33.91 -12.07
CA LEU A 343 -21.74 34.23 -13.07
C LEU A 343 -20.33 34.30 -12.46
N GLY A 344 -20.17 35.11 -11.43
CA GLY A 344 -18.87 35.21 -10.74
C GLY A 344 -18.45 33.92 -10.00
N SER A 345 -19.42 33.21 -9.41
CA SER A 345 -19.14 31.94 -8.74
C SER A 345 -18.75 30.87 -9.73
N PHE A 346 -19.42 30.78 -10.88
CA PHE A 346 -19.11 29.82 -11.93
C PHE A 346 -17.72 30.04 -12.53
N GLY A 347 -17.33 31.32 -12.79
CA GLY A 347 -15.97 31.65 -13.25
C GLY A 347 -14.89 31.20 -12.23
N ALA A 348 -15.10 31.43 -10.93
CA ALA A 348 -14.17 30.98 -9.91
C ALA A 348 -14.11 29.45 -9.79
N LEU A 349 -15.25 28.75 -9.95
CA LEU A 349 -15.31 27.29 -9.95
C LEU A 349 -14.62 26.69 -11.16
N LEU A 350 -14.84 27.27 -12.35
CA LEU A 350 -14.17 26.82 -13.57
C LEU A 350 -12.64 26.94 -13.43
N LEU A 351 -12.16 28.12 -13.02
CA LEU A 351 -10.72 28.33 -12.83
C LEU A 351 -10.16 27.47 -11.70
N GLY A 352 -10.92 27.27 -10.61
CA GLY A 352 -10.53 26.40 -9.52
C GLY A 352 -10.46 24.93 -9.95
N SER A 353 -11.42 24.44 -10.73
CA SER A 353 -11.41 23.06 -11.25
C SER A 353 -10.29 22.85 -12.28
N LEU A 354 -10.00 23.85 -13.14
CA LEU A 354 -8.85 23.80 -14.04
C LEU A 354 -7.52 23.80 -13.25
N LEU A 355 -7.42 24.61 -12.20
CA LEU A 355 -6.25 24.61 -11.31
C LEU A 355 -6.11 23.26 -10.59
N ALA A 356 -7.22 22.61 -10.20
CA ALA A 356 -7.20 21.27 -9.64
C ALA A 356 -6.61 20.25 -10.62
N GLY A 357 -7.01 20.32 -11.90
CA GLY A 357 -6.40 19.51 -12.96
C GLY A 357 -4.91 19.80 -13.13
N ALA A 358 -4.50 21.08 -13.14
CA ALA A 358 -3.09 21.44 -13.24
C ALA A 358 -2.26 20.95 -12.04
N VAL A 359 -2.81 21.00 -10.83
CA VAL A 359 -2.18 20.44 -9.62
C VAL A 359 -2.07 18.92 -9.73
N ALA A 360 -3.10 18.21 -10.19
CA ALA A 360 -3.05 16.76 -10.40
C ALA A 360 -1.96 16.39 -11.42
N VAL A 361 -1.89 17.08 -12.57
CA VAL A 361 -0.79 16.90 -13.56
C VAL A 361 0.59 17.14 -12.91
N GLY A 362 0.72 18.18 -12.07
CA GLY A 362 1.97 18.45 -11.34
C GLY A 362 2.34 17.39 -10.31
N LEU A 363 1.37 16.64 -9.78
CA LEU A 363 1.58 15.52 -8.85
C LEU A 363 1.80 14.18 -9.56
N SER A 364 1.47 14.08 -10.85
CA SER A 364 1.62 12.85 -11.66
C SER A 364 3.01 12.18 -11.57
N PRO A 365 4.16 12.91 -11.49
CA PRO A 365 5.47 12.27 -11.33
C PRO A 365 5.68 11.59 -9.98
N LEU A 366 4.80 11.80 -9.00
CA LEU A 366 4.86 11.09 -7.71
C LEU A 366 4.27 9.68 -7.81
N GLY A 367 3.41 9.40 -8.78
CA GLY A 367 2.92 8.08 -9.13
C GLY A 367 3.72 7.44 -10.29
N PRO A 368 3.62 6.12 -10.49
CA PRO A 368 3.06 5.15 -9.54
C PRO A 368 3.89 5.03 -8.25
N LEU A 369 3.26 4.52 -7.21
CA LEU A 369 3.93 4.17 -5.96
C LEU A 369 4.32 2.68 -5.97
N GLY A 370 5.07 2.26 -4.97
CA GLY A 370 5.46 0.86 -4.80
C GLY A 370 6.69 0.43 -5.58
N PRO A 371 6.96 -0.88 -5.64
CA PRO A 371 8.20 -1.45 -6.14
C PRO A 371 8.42 -1.26 -7.64
N VAL A 372 7.36 -1.00 -8.42
CA VAL A 372 7.45 -0.76 -9.87
C VAL A 372 8.08 0.61 -10.19
N ARG A 373 8.01 1.56 -9.26
CA ARG A 373 8.47 2.95 -9.48
C ARG A 373 9.92 3.07 -9.97
N PRO A 374 10.91 2.33 -9.43
CA PRO A 374 12.29 2.40 -9.91
C PRO A 374 12.46 1.97 -11.37
N PHE A 375 11.58 1.09 -11.87
CA PHE A 375 11.63 0.56 -13.24
C PHE A 375 11.06 1.50 -14.27
N LEU A 376 10.18 2.41 -13.88
CA LEU A 376 9.54 3.35 -14.77
C LEU A 376 10.35 4.65 -14.86
N SER A 377 10.48 5.19 -16.06
CA SER A 377 11.06 6.53 -16.23
C SER A 377 10.16 7.57 -15.56
N VAL A 378 10.75 8.45 -14.73
CA VAL A 378 10.05 9.58 -14.12
C VAL A 378 9.67 10.58 -15.23
N ALA A 379 8.57 10.32 -15.90
CA ALA A 379 8.00 11.20 -16.91
C ALA A 379 6.63 11.68 -16.47
N LEU A 380 6.27 12.91 -16.87
CA LEU A 380 4.90 13.41 -16.77
C LEU A 380 3.99 12.52 -17.63
N ARG A 381 3.27 11.61 -16.99
CA ARG A 381 2.28 10.72 -17.65
C ARG A 381 0.90 10.89 -17.01
N PRO A 382 0.23 12.05 -17.21
CA PRO A 382 -1.07 12.31 -16.62
C PRO A 382 -2.14 11.40 -17.22
N ASP A 383 -2.98 10.80 -16.36
CA ASP A 383 -4.17 10.11 -16.81
C ASP A 383 -5.28 11.11 -17.11
N TRP A 384 -5.35 11.51 -18.39
CA TRP A 384 -6.33 12.49 -18.88
C TRP A 384 -7.79 12.05 -18.65
N THR A 385 -8.07 10.77 -18.52
CA THR A 385 -9.42 10.26 -18.24
C THR A 385 -9.84 10.58 -16.80
N VAL A 386 -8.97 10.29 -15.82
CA VAL A 386 -9.21 10.61 -14.41
C VAL A 386 -9.28 12.11 -14.18
N ILE A 387 -8.30 12.84 -14.72
CA ILE A 387 -8.23 14.30 -14.57
C ILE A 387 -9.44 14.97 -15.25
N GLY A 388 -9.77 14.58 -16.47
CA GLY A 388 -10.88 15.17 -17.23
C GLY A 388 -12.24 14.92 -16.58
N ILE A 389 -12.52 13.67 -16.21
CA ILE A 389 -13.78 13.31 -15.51
C ILE A 389 -13.84 13.98 -14.14
N GLY A 390 -12.72 14.02 -13.40
CA GLY A 390 -12.67 14.62 -12.08
C GLY A 390 -12.85 16.15 -12.10
N VAL A 391 -12.21 16.86 -13.03
CA VAL A 391 -12.39 18.30 -13.23
C VAL A 391 -13.86 18.61 -13.58
N LEU A 392 -14.46 17.82 -14.47
CA LEU A 392 -15.86 17.96 -14.85
C LEU A 392 -16.79 17.68 -13.66
N ALA A 393 -16.54 16.63 -12.89
CA ALA A 393 -17.32 16.29 -11.71
C ALA A 393 -17.25 17.39 -10.64
N LEU A 394 -16.05 17.90 -10.33
CA LEU A 394 -15.88 19.03 -9.42
C LEU A 394 -16.68 20.25 -9.86
N LEU A 395 -16.57 20.60 -11.14
CA LEU A 395 -17.30 21.75 -11.72
C LEU A 395 -18.81 21.55 -11.63
N LEU A 396 -19.32 20.39 -12.02
CA LEU A 396 -20.76 20.10 -12.01
C LEU A 396 -21.34 20.04 -10.61
N VAL A 397 -20.68 19.32 -9.67
CA VAL A 397 -21.18 19.19 -8.30
C VAL A 397 -21.15 20.53 -7.57
N LEU A 398 -20.06 21.29 -7.65
CA LEU A 398 -19.97 22.58 -6.98
C LEU A 398 -20.89 23.63 -7.61
N SER A 399 -21.09 23.60 -8.94
CA SER A 399 -22.08 24.43 -9.64
C SER A 399 -23.51 24.06 -9.21
N GLY A 400 -23.81 22.75 -9.08
CA GLY A 400 -25.07 22.27 -8.54
C GLY A 400 -25.34 22.74 -7.11
N VAL A 401 -24.32 22.70 -6.25
CA VAL A 401 -24.40 23.26 -4.89
C VAL A 401 -24.66 24.76 -4.91
N ALA A 402 -24.01 25.51 -5.79
CA ALA A 402 -24.24 26.96 -5.96
C ALA A 402 -25.66 27.27 -6.40
N VAL A 403 -26.17 26.54 -7.39
CA VAL A 403 -27.55 26.65 -7.90
C VAL A 403 -28.56 26.32 -6.79
N LEU A 404 -28.36 25.19 -6.09
CA LEU A 404 -29.24 24.75 -5.00
C LEU A 404 -29.26 25.77 -3.83
N ALA A 405 -28.10 26.34 -3.50
CA ALA A 405 -27.99 27.38 -2.48
C ALA A 405 -28.75 28.65 -2.92
N CYS A 406 -28.67 29.04 -4.17
CA CYS A 406 -29.38 30.16 -4.76
C CYS A 406 -30.91 29.92 -4.74
N LEU A 407 -31.39 28.75 -5.18
CA LEU A 407 -32.80 28.39 -5.16
C LEU A 407 -33.40 28.34 -3.74
N ARG A 408 -32.58 27.91 -2.73
CA ARG A 408 -32.99 27.90 -1.33
C ARG A 408 -33.00 29.28 -0.67
N SER A 409 -32.33 30.27 -1.25
CA SER A 409 -32.29 31.63 -0.74
C SER A 409 -33.39 32.53 -1.30
N LEU A 410 -34.24 32.02 -2.20
CA LEU A 410 -35.38 32.71 -2.76
C LEU A 410 -36.42 33.06 -1.66
N PRO A 411 -36.98 34.31 -1.63
CA PRO A 411 -37.74 34.89 -0.47
C PRO A 411 -39.02 34.17 -0.09
N ASP A 412 -39.70 33.51 -1.03
CA ASP A 412 -40.97 32.82 -0.76
C ASP A 412 -40.87 31.67 0.25
N ARG A 413 -39.65 31.13 0.42
CA ARG A 413 -39.35 30.06 1.42
C ARG A 413 -38.65 30.61 2.68
N ALA A 414 -38.15 31.86 2.67
CA ALA A 414 -37.40 32.45 3.76
C ALA A 414 -38.28 33.11 4.82
N ARG A 415 -39.47 33.65 4.44
CA ARG A 415 -40.41 34.31 5.35
C ARG A 415 -41.00 33.40 6.41
N SER A 416 -41.07 32.12 6.20
CA SER A 416 -41.59 31.13 7.15
C SER A 416 -40.62 30.75 8.29
N ARG A 417 -39.38 31.25 8.26
CA ARG A 417 -38.29 30.86 9.21
C ARG A 417 -37.79 31.99 10.13
N ALA A 418 -38.47 33.12 10.23
CA ALA A 418 -38.17 34.13 11.24
C ALA A 418 -38.53 33.63 12.66
N GLY A 419 -37.84 32.54 13.06
CA GLY A 419 -38.00 31.95 14.41
C GLY A 419 -37.43 32.85 15.50
N ARG A 420 -38.10 32.95 16.64
CA ARG A 420 -37.65 33.57 17.86
C ARG A 420 -36.31 32.98 18.24
N PHE A 421 -35.26 33.79 18.24
CA PHE A 421 -33.94 33.37 18.72
C PHE A 421 -33.97 33.35 20.25
N THR A 422 -33.97 32.18 20.85
CA THR A 422 -33.70 32.01 22.28
C THR A 422 -32.19 32.15 22.52
N SER A 423 -31.81 32.93 23.53
CA SER A 423 -30.42 33.05 23.97
C SER A 423 -29.86 31.67 24.32
N SER A 424 -28.63 31.38 23.90
CA SER A 424 -27.98 30.09 24.16
C SER A 424 -27.80 29.89 25.68
N ARG A 425 -28.21 28.72 26.19
CA ARG A 425 -27.97 28.33 27.60
C ARG A 425 -26.48 28.37 27.95
N VAL A 426 -25.61 28.16 26.98
CA VAL A 426 -24.12 28.20 27.14
C VAL A 426 -23.66 29.63 27.36
N THR A 427 -24.20 30.63 26.64
CA THR A 427 -23.88 32.06 26.87
C THR A 427 -24.33 32.53 28.24
N ALA A 428 -25.51 32.10 28.70
CA ALA A 428 -25.98 32.37 30.04
C ALA A 428 -25.14 31.69 31.14
N ALA A 429 -24.65 30.49 30.90
CA ALA A 429 -23.71 29.80 31.78
C ALA A 429 -22.34 30.50 31.83
N ALA A 430 -21.80 30.92 30.69
CA ALA A 430 -20.54 31.66 30.61
C ALA A 430 -20.56 33.00 31.38
N SER A 431 -21.70 33.72 31.34
CA SER A 431 -21.87 34.96 32.13
C SER A 431 -21.97 34.69 33.63
N ARG A 432 -22.63 33.62 34.07
CA ARG A 432 -22.70 33.20 35.46
C ARG A 432 -21.38 32.70 36.03
N ALA A 433 -20.54 32.11 35.17
CA ALA A 433 -19.20 31.63 35.55
C ALA A 433 -18.17 32.75 35.77
N GLY A 434 -18.55 34.02 35.66
CA GLY A 434 -17.66 35.15 35.91
C GLY A 434 -16.58 35.38 34.83
N LEU A 435 -16.80 34.89 33.63
CA LEU A 435 -15.82 35.13 32.53
C LEU A 435 -15.75 36.64 32.20
N PRO A 436 -14.57 37.13 31.75
CA PRO A 436 -14.41 38.50 31.30
C PRO A 436 -15.44 38.87 30.22
N PRO A 437 -15.96 40.11 30.18
CA PRO A 437 -16.96 40.53 29.20
C PRO A 437 -16.57 40.26 27.73
N ALA A 438 -15.28 40.35 27.42
CA ALA A 438 -14.75 40.05 26.12
C ALA A 438 -14.91 38.56 25.78
N ALA A 439 -14.69 37.65 26.73
CA ALA A 439 -14.86 36.22 26.53
C ALA A 439 -16.34 35.84 26.38
N VAL A 440 -17.22 36.38 27.20
CA VAL A 440 -18.69 36.19 27.08
C VAL A 440 -19.18 36.65 25.71
N THR A 441 -18.68 37.80 25.22
CA THR A 441 -18.99 38.30 23.88
C THR A 441 -18.49 37.37 22.79
N GLY A 442 -17.29 36.79 22.94
CA GLY A 442 -16.70 35.79 22.03
C GLY A 442 -17.54 34.52 21.96
N VAL A 443 -17.96 33.98 23.12
CA VAL A 443 -18.86 32.81 23.21
C VAL A 443 -20.20 33.10 22.52
N ARG A 444 -20.75 34.29 22.75
CA ARG A 444 -21.99 34.74 22.09
C ARG A 444 -21.83 34.82 20.59
N PHE A 445 -20.71 35.36 20.10
CA PHE A 445 -20.40 35.44 18.69
C PHE A 445 -20.18 34.07 18.04
N ALA A 446 -19.72 33.06 18.80
CA ALA A 446 -19.54 31.71 18.35
C ALA A 446 -20.83 30.90 18.24
N LEU A 447 -21.83 31.19 19.08
CA LEU A 447 -23.04 30.35 19.19
C LEU A 447 -24.32 31.03 18.66
N GLU A 448 -24.37 32.36 18.69
CA GLU A 448 -25.55 33.12 18.29
C GLU A 448 -25.33 33.75 16.89
N PRO A 449 -26.24 33.51 15.92
CA PRO A 449 -26.06 33.98 14.54
C PRO A 449 -26.17 35.51 14.36
N GLY A 450 -26.60 36.26 15.40
CA GLY A 450 -26.92 37.70 15.28
C GLY A 450 -28.27 37.98 14.63
N VAL A 451 -28.69 39.25 14.59
CA VAL A 451 -30.00 39.67 14.09
C VAL A 451 -29.81 40.63 12.89
N GLY A 452 -30.64 40.53 11.86
CA GLY A 452 -30.66 41.43 10.71
C GLY A 452 -29.40 41.41 9.88
N ARG A 453 -28.84 42.59 9.56
CA ARG A 453 -27.64 42.77 8.71
C ARG A 453 -26.35 42.18 9.32
N SER A 454 -26.32 42.01 10.67
CA SER A 454 -25.17 41.40 11.37
C SER A 454 -25.21 39.86 11.47
N ALA A 455 -26.23 39.20 10.90
CA ALA A 455 -26.40 37.76 10.95
C ALA A 455 -25.24 37.02 10.24
N VAL A 456 -24.59 36.10 10.97
CA VAL A 456 -23.48 35.30 10.51
C VAL A 456 -23.86 33.80 10.60
N PRO A 457 -23.60 32.98 9.59
CA PRO A 457 -23.89 31.56 9.61
C PRO A 457 -22.90 30.78 10.52
N VAL A 458 -23.06 30.90 11.83
CA VAL A 458 -22.16 30.28 12.82
C VAL A 458 -22.13 28.74 12.70
N ARG A 459 -23.28 28.13 12.40
CA ARG A 459 -23.40 26.67 12.27
C ARG A 459 -22.46 26.10 11.18
N SER A 460 -22.27 26.84 10.07
CA SER A 460 -21.36 26.40 9.01
C SER A 460 -19.89 26.45 9.40
N ALA A 461 -19.51 27.39 10.29
CA ALA A 461 -18.14 27.46 10.81
C ALA A 461 -17.83 26.29 11.73
N ILE A 462 -18.78 25.98 12.64
CA ILE A 462 -18.65 24.83 13.54
C ILE A 462 -18.60 23.51 12.75
N LEU A 463 -19.52 23.33 11.79
CA LEU A 463 -19.54 22.12 10.94
C LEU A 463 -18.25 21.98 10.13
N GLY A 464 -17.67 23.08 9.64
CA GLY A 464 -16.38 23.05 8.93
C GLY A 464 -15.24 22.62 9.86
N ALA A 465 -15.19 23.14 11.09
CA ALA A 465 -14.20 22.74 12.08
C ALA A 465 -14.36 21.26 12.48
N MET A 466 -15.60 20.80 12.72
CA MET A 466 -15.90 19.40 13.01
C MET A 466 -15.42 18.47 11.90
N LEU A 467 -15.78 18.78 10.65
CA LEU A 467 -15.39 17.98 9.50
C LEU A 467 -13.86 17.90 9.34
N ALA A 468 -13.20 19.05 9.47
CA ALA A 468 -11.74 19.11 9.36
C ALA A 468 -11.05 18.22 10.41
N VAL A 469 -11.47 18.34 11.68
CA VAL A 469 -10.93 17.51 12.75
C VAL A 469 -11.26 16.04 12.53
N THR A 470 -12.51 15.73 12.12
CA THR A 470 -12.92 14.35 11.81
C THR A 470 -12.01 13.71 10.77
N VAL A 471 -11.76 14.42 9.66
CA VAL A 471 -10.95 13.88 8.56
C VAL A 471 -9.50 13.69 8.98
N VAL A 472 -8.90 14.68 9.66
CA VAL A 472 -7.51 14.57 10.14
C VAL A 472 -7.36 13.42 11.15
N VAL A 473 -8.28 13.29 12.10
CA VAL A 473 -8.23 12.21 13.10
C VAL A 473 -8.48 10.85 12.47
N ALA A 474 -9.40 10.74 11.50
CA ALA A 474 -9.62 9.49 10.77
C ALA A 474 -8.37 9.06 9.99
N THR A 475 -7.72 9.98 9.29
CA THR A 475 -6.48 9.72 8.53
C THR A 475 -5.34 9.27 9.45
N VAL A 476 -5.17 9.93 10.61
CA VAL A 476 -4.12 9.57 11.57
C VAL A 476 -4.42 8.24 12.27
N THR A 477 -5.68 7.94 12.57
CA THR A 477 -6.08 6.64 13.13
C THR A 477 -5.83 5.51 12.14
N PHE A 478 -6.18 5.71 10.87
CA PHE A 478 -5.88 4.76 9.80
C PHE A 478 -4.36 4.55 9.62
N GLY A 479 -3.59 5.63 9.51
CA GLY A 479 -2.13 5.56 9.36
C GLY A 479 -1.43 4.90 10.56
N SER A 480 -1.91 5.12 11.78
CA SER A 480 -1.39 4.43 12.97
C SER A 480 -1.67 2.93 12.94
N SER A 481 -2.86 2.54 12.48
CA SER A 481 -3.23 1.12 12.33
C SER A 481 -2.39 0.44 11.25
N LEU A 482 -2.11 1.13 10.14
CA LEU A 482 -1.22 0.66 9.09
C LEU A 482 0.21 0.44 9.60
N ASN A 483 0.75 1.40 10.36
CA ASN A 483 2.07 1.26 10.97
C ASN A 483 2.14 0.12 11.99
N THR A 484 1.05 -0.13 12.72
CA THR A 484 0.94 -1.27 13.64
C THR A 484 0.93 -2.58 12.87
N LEU A 485 0.21 -2.66 11.73
CA LEU A 485 0.23 -3.85 10.87
C LEU A 485 1.66 -4.19 10.44
N VAL A 486 2.39 -3.22 9.88
CA VAL A 486 3.77 -3.43 9.38
C VAL A 486 4.73 -3.86 10.50
N SER A 487 4.53 -3.37 11.73
CA SER A 487 5.42 -3.64 12.86
C SER A 487 5.06 -4.89 13.68
N HIS A 488 3.90 -5.53 13.42
CA HIS A 488 3.42 -6.68 14.19
C HIS A 488 3.14 -7.89 13.29
N PRO A 489 4.12 -8.79 13.12
CA PRO A 489 4.03 -9.93 12.19
C PRO A 489 2.81 -10.82 12.38
N ALA A 490 2.35 -10.99 13.60
CA ALA A 490 1.15 -11.76 13.90
C ALA A 490 -0.12 -11.23 13.22
N LEU A 491 -0.15 -9.96 12.80
CA LEU A 491 -1.31 -9.37 12.13
C LEU A 491 -1.40 -9.76 10.64
N TYR A 492 -0.30 -10.23 10.04
CA TYR A 492 -0.25 -10.68 8.66
C TYR A 492 0.16 -12.16 8.50
N GLY A 493 -0.06 -12.98 9.53
CA GLY A 493 0.02 -14.42 9.42
C GLY A 493 1.22 -15.06 10.12
N TRP A 494 2.27 -14.32 10.46
CA TRP A 494 3.50 -14.83 11.04
C TRP A 494 3.45 -14.84 12.57
N ASN A 495 2.99 -15.96 13.16
CA ASN A 495 2.83 -16.10 14.63
C ASN A 495 3.91 -16.98 15.26
N TRP A 496 5.11 -17.00 14.70
CA TRP A 496 6.30 -17.70 15.20
C TRP A 496 7.54 -16.86 14.94
N ASN A 497 8.72 -17.37 15.31
CA ASN A 497 9.95 -16.60 15.19
C ASN A 497 10.84 -17.07 14.05
N TYR A 498 10.91 -18.38 13.83
CA TYR A 498 11.76 -18.98 12.81
C TYR A 498 11.03 -20.13 12.11
N ASP A 499 11.40 -20.34 10.88
CA ASP A 499 11.03 -21.49 10.07
C ASP A 499 12.31 -22.26 9.71
N ILE A 500 12.28 -23.58 9.84
CA ILE A 500 13.37 -24.47 9.43
C ILE A 500 12.88 -25.25 8.23
N ASP A 501 13.39 -24.93 7.06
CA ASP A 501 13.02 -25.58 5.82
C ASP A 501 14.01 -26.67 5.43
N GLY A 502 13.47 -27.80 5.01
CA GLY A 502 14.21 -28.86 4.35
C GLY A 502 14.25 -28.67 2.85
N GLY A 503 15.41 -28.27 2.28
CA GLY A 503 15.56 -28.14 0.83
C GLY A 503 14.57 -27.15 0.17
N GLY A 504 14.39 -25.96 0.78
CA GLY A 504 13.46 -24.96 0.26
C GLY A 504 11.97 -25.38 0.34
N GLY A 505 11.60 -26.17 1.37
CA GLY A 505 10.25 -26.70 1.55
C GLY A 505 9.92 -27.93 0.69
N LEU A 506 10.84 -28.39 -0.14
CA LEU A 506 10.70 -29.60 -0.97
C LEU A 506 11.24 -30.85 -0.29
N GLY A 507 12.15 -30.71 0.67
CA GLY A 507 12.85 -31.79 1.33
C GLY A 507 12.08 -32.31 2.57
N ASP A 508 12.56 -33.44 3.07
CA ASP A 508 12.04 -34.08 4.27
C ASP A 508 12.97 -33.84 5.44
N ILE A 509 12.38 -33.37 6.54
CA ILE A 509 13.08 -33.21 7.79
C ILE A 509 12.97 -34.52 8.58
N PRO A 510 14.07 -35.12 9.10
CA PRO A 510 14.00 -36.29 9.98
C PRO A 510 13.21 -35.99 11.26
N GLY A 511 11.87 -36.13 11.18
CA GLY A 511 10.93 -35.69 12.21
C GLY A 511 11.25 -36.17 13.64
N PRO A 512 11.53 -37.43 13.89
CA PRO A 512 11.84 -37.93 15.24
C PRO A 512 13.13 -37.34 15.81
N THR A 513 14.16 -37.15 14.99
CA THR A 513 15.45 -36.55 15.40
C THR A 513 15.28 -35.07 15.69
N ALA A 514 14.65 -34.33 14.76
CA ALA A 514 14.36 -32.91 14.92
C ALA A 514 13.51 -32.67 16.19
N ALA A 515 12.44 -33.44 16.39
CA ALA A 515 11.58 -33.33 17.56
C ALA A 515 12.36 -33.55 18.88
N LYS A 516 13.27 -34.52 18.94
CA LYS A 516 14.09 -34.76 20.11
C LYS A 516 15.00 -33.56 20.42
N LEU A 517 15.62 -33.00 19.40
CA LEU A 517 16.53 -31.86 19.54
C LEU A 517 15.78 -30.56 19.91
N LEU A 518 14.66 -30.29 19.25
CA LEU A 518 13.84 -29.11 19.55
C LEU A 518 13.23 -29.13 20.95
N ASN A 519 12.74 -30.32 21.40
CA ASN A 519 12.21 -30.46 22.76
C ASN A 519 13.29 -30.36 23.85
N ALA A 520 14.54 -30.62 23.52
CA ALA A 520 15.67 -30.51 24.45
C ALA A 520 16.28 -29.09 24.49
N ASP A 521 15.98 -28.23 23.53
CA ASP A 521 16.53 -26.89 23.48
C ASP A 521 15.80 -25.94 24.44
N PRO A 522 16.49 -25.32 25.42
CA PRO A 522 15.88 -24.39 26.37
C PRO A 522 15.36 -23.10 25.74
N LEU A 523 15.83 -22.72 24.54
CA LEU A 523 15.41 -21.53 23.83
C LEU A 523 14.11 -21.73 23.04
N VAL A 524 13.73 -22.99 22.76
CA VAL A 524 12.47 -23.31 22.07
C VAL A 524 11.32 -23.28 23.06
N GLU A 525 10.25 -22.56 22.73
CA GLU A 525 9.01 -22.49 23.48
C GLU A 525 8.01 -23.54 22.96
N SER A 526 7.78 -23.55 21.67
CA SER A 526 6.90 -24.49 20.99
C SER A 526 7.25 -24.56 19.50
N TRP A 527 6.88 -25.67 18.87
CA TRP A 527 7.13 -25.88 17.45
C TRP A 527 6.03 -26.75 16.82
N THR A 528 5.93 -26.70 15.48
CA THR A 528 4.98 -27.49 14.69
C THR A 528 5.61 -27.87 13.35
N GLY A 529 5.60 -29.15 13.02
CA GLY A 529 6.01 -29.63 11.70
C GLY A 529 4.90 -29.41 10.67
N ILE A 530 5.26 -28.94 9.49
CA ILE A 530 4.37 -28.54 8.40
C ILE A 530 4.68 -29.34 7.15
N TYR A 531 3.62 -29.70 6.42
CA TYR A 531 3.67 -30.34 5.11
C TYR A 531 3.03 -29.42 4.07
N TYR A 532 3.77 -29.01 3.07
CA TYR A 532 3.27 -28.21 1.96
C TYR A 532 2.71 -29.11 0.87
N SER A 533 1.61 -28.72 0.25
CA SER A 533 1.03 -29.40 -0.90
C SER A 533 0.01 -28.50 -1.59
N THR A 534 -0.42 -28.88 -2.77
CA THR A 534 -1.56 -28.24 -3.46
C THR A 534 -2.67 -29.26 -3.65
N LEU A 535 -3.86 -28.96 -3.15
CA LEU A 535 -5.03 -29.83 -3.23
C LEU A 535 -6.18 -29.10 -3.95
N THR A 536 -7.08 -29.88 -4.55
CA THR A 536 -8.25 -29.33 -5.27
C THR A 536 -9.45 -29.26 -4.34
N PHE A 537 -9.95 -28.06 -4.06
CA PHE A 537 -11.13 -27.76 -3.24
C PHE A 537 -12.30 -27.39 -4.15
N ASP A 538 -13.35 -28.20 -4.19
CA ASP A 538 -14.51 -28.01 -5.08
C ASP A 538 -14.14 -27.62 -6.53
N GLY A 539 -13.01 -28.14 -7.04
CA GLY A 539 -12.51 -27.87 -8.39
C GLY A 539 -11.48 -26.75 -8.52
N VAL A 540 -11.15 -26.04 -7.42
CA VAL A 540 -10.14 -25.00 -7.37
C VAL A 540 -8.87 -25.54 -6.72
N ASN A 541 -7.71 -25.30 -7.32
CA ASN A 541 -6.42 -25.66 -6.71
C ASN A 541 -6.08 -24.65 -5.62
N VAL A 542 -5.80 -25.16 -4.42
CA VAL A 542 -5.53 -24.37 -3.23
C VAL A 542 -4.24 -24.88 -2.58
N PRO A 543 -3.23 -24.00 -2.34
CA PRO A 543 -2.05 -24.38 -1.59
C PRO A 543 -2.44 -24.65 -0.13
N VAL A 544 -1.86 -25.70 0.43
CA VAL A 544 -2.22 -26.17 1.77
C VAL A 544 -1.02 -26.34 2.67
N MET A 545 -1.22 -26.00 3.93
CA MET A 545 -0.34 -26.27 5.05
C MET A 545 -0.93 -27.43 5.86
N GLY A 546 -0.35 -28.60 5.75
CA GLY A 546 -0.71 -29.78 6.55
C GLY A 546 -0.08 -29.70 7.93
N ALA A 547 -0.88 -29.56 8.98
CA ALA A 547 -0.41 -29.47 10.37
C ALA A 547 -1.03 -30.55 11.26
N THR A 548 -0.46 -30.77 12.45
CA THR A 548 -1.08 -31.60 13.48
C THR A 548 -2.29 -30.88 14.08
N PRO A 549 -3.48 -31.48 14.16
CA PRO A 549 -4.60 -30.87 14.88
C PRO A 549 -4.24 -30.50 16.32
N GLY A 550 -4.65 -29.32 16.76
CA GLY A 550 -4.31 -28.79 18.09
C GLY A 550 -2.88 -28.22 18.21
N ALA A 551 -2.18 -28.02 17.12
CA ALA A 551 -0.84 -27.41 17.12
C ALA A 551 -0.82 -26.03 17.80
N HIS A 552 0.20 -25.82 18.66
CA HIS A 552 0.37 -24.54 19.39
C HIS A 552 0.94 -23.43 18.54
N VAL A 553 1.66 -23.76 17.47
CA VAL A 553 2.18 -22.82 16.48
C VAL A 553 1.34 -22.96 15.22
N ALA A 554 0.55 -21.92 14.93
CA ALA A 554 -0.35 -21.90 13.79
C ALA A 554 -0.62 -20.45 13.38
N PRO A 555 -1.06 -20.19 12.12
CA PRO A 555 -1.47 -18.88 11.67
C PRO A 555 -2.61 -18.28 12.52
N PRO A 556 -2.64 -16.96 12.71
CA PRO A 556 -3.68 -16.28 13.48
C PRO A 556 -5.05 -16.39 12.81
N LEU A 557 -6.08 -16.58 13.63
CA LEU A 557 -7.46 -16.73 13.18
C LEU A 557 -8.12 -15.36 12.96
N LEU A 558 -8.88 -15.26 11.87
CA LEU A 558 -9.76 -14.13 11.59
C LEU A 558 -11.19 -14.37 12.11
N SER A 559 -11.65 -15.62 12.03
CA SER A 559 -12.97 -16.04 12.53
C SER A 559 -13.01 -17.52 12.82
N GLY A 560 -13.97 -17.96 13.65
CA GLY A 560 -14.13 -19.37 14.01
C GLY A 560 -13.09 -19.86 15.01
N HIS A 561 -12.63 -21.11 14.83
CA HIS A 561 -11.60 -21.71 15.67
C HIS A 561 -10.56 -22.48 14.85
N GLY A 562 -9.41 -22.77 15.45
CA GLY A 562 -8.33 -23.51 14.81
C GLY A 562 -8.65 -24.99 14.60
N LEU A 563 -7.74 -25.68 13.92
CA LEU A 563 -7.82 -27.09 13.59
C LEU A 563 -7.76 -27.94 14.86
N GLN A 564 -8.82 -28.71 15.14
CA GLN A 564 -8.91 -29.60 16.32
C GLN A 564 -9.01 -31.07 15.94
N SER A 565 -9.46 -31.39 14.73
CA SER A 565 -9.62 -32.78 14.26
C SER A 565 -9.26 -32.90 12.76
N SER A 566 -9.09 -34.14 12.30
CA SER A 566 -8.63 -34.41 10.93
C SER A 566 -9.69 -34.16 9.86
N ASN A 567 -10.98 -34.06 10.22
CA ASN A 567 -12.07 -33.76 9.28
C ASN A 567 -12.39 -32.24 9.18
N GLN A 568 -11.53 -31.40 9.70
CA GLN A 568 -11.67 -29.96 9.73
C GLN A 568 -10.67 -29.28 8.81
N VAL A 569 -11.03 -28.07 8.37
CA VAL A 569 -10.15 -27.19 7.60
C VAL A 569 -10.34 -25.73 8.03
N VAL A 570 -9.25 -24.99 8.10
CA VAL A 570 -9.23 -23.53 8.25
C VAL A 570 -8.80 -22.96 6.91
N LEU A 571 -9.62 -22.09 6.32
CA LEU A 571 -9.35 -21.50 5.01
C LEU A 571 -8.79 -20.09 5.15
N GLY A 572 -7.97 -19.69 4.18
CA GLY A 572 -7.68 -18.29 3.98
C GLY A 572 -8.95 -17.50 3.61
N ALA A 573 -9.03 -16.24 4.00
CA ALA A 573 -10.24 -15.45 3.77
C ALA A 573 -10.54 -15.24 2.28
N SER A 574 -9.51 -15.14 1.44
CA SER A 574 -9.65 -15.05 -0.01
C SER A 574 -10.13 -16.39 -0.60
N THR A 575 -9.52 -17.49 -0.19
CA THR A 575 -9.92 -18.85 -0.59
C THR A 575 -11.39 -19.13 -0.25
N LEU A 576 -11.83 -18.75 0.97
CA LEU A 576 -13.22 -18.92 1.39
C LEU A 576 -14.19 -18.16 0.45
N ARG A 577 -13.84 -16.93 0.05
CA ARG A 577 -14.62 -16.12 -0.89
C ARG A 577 -14.65 -16.73 -2.28
N THR A 578 -13.52 -17.17 -2.79
CA THR A 578 -13.41 -17.82 -4.12
C THR A 578 -14.26 -19.07 -4.23
N LEU A 579 -14.28 -19.87 -3.15
CA LEU A 579 -15.11 -21.07 -3.07
C LEU A 579 -16.60 -20.77 -2.82
N GLY A 580 -16.99 -19.52 -2.53
CA GLY A 580 -18.36 -19.14 -2.20
C GLY A 580 -18.90 -19.82 -0.94
N LYS A 581 -18.04 -20.18 0.02
CA LYS A 581 -18.38 -20.92 1.24
C LYS A 581 -18.44 -20.01 2.46
N GLN A 582 -18.92 -20.56 3.56
CA GLN A 582 -18.97 -19.89 4.87
C GLN A 582 -18.43 -20.82 5.96
N VAL A 583 -17.96 -20.23 7.07
CA VAL A 583 -17.56 -20.98 8.26
C VAL A 583 -18.76 -21.77 8.80
N GLY A 584 -18.56 -23.03 9.14
CA GLY A 584 -19.59 -24.03 9.46
C GLY A 584 -20.09 -24.85 8.26
N GLY A 585 -19.77 -24.44 7.02
CA GLY A 585 -20.04 -25.20 5.82
C GLY A 585 -19.05 -26.34 5.58
N THR A 586 -19.24 -27.07 4.48
CA THR A 586 -18.37 -28.18 4.07
C THR A 586 -17.77 -27.91 2.69
N VAL A 587 -16.60 -28.48 2.46
CA VAL A 587 -15.89 -28.44 1.18
C VAL A 587 -15.40 -29.83 0.82
N GLN A 588 -15.43 -30.18 -0.45
CA GLN A 588 -14.87 -31.43 -0.96
C GLN A 588 -13.45 -31.21 -1.41
N VAL A 589 -12.53 -31.96 -0.79
CA VAL A 589 -11.11 -31.92 -1.11
C VAL A 589 -10.76 -33.14 -1.94
N ARG A 590 -10.27 -32.94 -3.14
CA ARG A 590 -9.82 -34.00 -4.03
C ARG A 590 -8.30 -34.06 -4.00
N ILE A 591 -7.82 -35.25 -3.81
CA ILE A 591 -6.41 -35.61 -3.82
C ILE A 591 -6.20 -36.42 -5.09
N HIS A 592 -5.12 -36.14 -5.83
CA HIS A 592 -4.85 -36.80 -7.11
C HIS A 592 -4.84 -38.32 -6.92
N GLY A 593 -5.72 -39.02 -7.63
CA GLY A 593 -5.84 -40.50 -7.58
C GLY A 593 -6.66 -41.07 -6.43
N GLU A 594 -7.15 -40.28 -5.47
CA GLU A 594 -7.95 -40.74 -4.34
C GLU A 594 -9.42 -40.28 -4.38
N LYS A 595 -10.25 -40.88 -3.52
CA LYS A 595 -11.65 -40.44 -3.36
C LYS A 595 -11.74 -39.08 -2.69
N PRO A 596 -12.64 -38.17 -3.12
CA PRO A 596 -12.82 -36.90 -2.45
C PRO A 596 -13.15 -37.04 -0.96
N VAL A 597 -12.54 -36.23 -0.14
CA VAL A 597 -12.77 -36.14 1.31
C VAL A 597 -13.58 -34.88 1.62
N THR A 598 -14.65 -35.02 2.41
CA THR A 598 -15.45 -33.88 2.85
C THR A 598 -14.89 -33.35 4.15
N LEU A 599 -14.51 -32.06 4.17
CA LEU A 599 -14.00 -31.36 5.36
C LEU A 599 -14.99 -30.29 5.81
N THR A 600 -15.09 -30.09 7.12
CA THR A 600 -15.86 -28.99 7.73
C THR A 600 -14.98 -27.75 7.85
N ILE A 601 -15.45 -26.63 7.35
CA ILE A 601 -14.78 -25.32 7.46
C ILE A 601 -15.04 -24.78 8.87
N VAL A 602 -14.01 -24.76 9.72
CA VAL A 602 -14.15 -24.39 11.15
C VAL A 602 -13.71 -22.96 11.44
N GLY A 603 -12.98 -22.33 10.53
CA GLY A 603 -12.52 -20.96 10.71
C GLY A 603 -11.85 -20.40 9.47
N THR A 604 -11.50 -19.13 9.57
CA THR A 604 -10.62 -18.45 8.62
C THR A 604 -9.38 -17.94 9.32
N ALA A 605 -8.25 -17.95 8.63
CA ALA A 605 -6.97 -17.48 9.13
C ALA A 605 -6.31 -16.50 8.17
N THR A 606 -5.44 -15.66 8.72
CA THR A 606 -4.43 -14.93 7.96
C THR A 606 -3.26 -15.88 7.73
N LEU A 607 -2.97 -16.19 6.47
CA LEU A 607 -1.91 -17.11 6.11
C LEU A 607 -0.63 -16.32 5.80
N PRO A 608 0.55 -16.80 6.23
CA PRO A 608 1.82 -16.19 5.88
C PRO A 608 2.25 -16.57 4.45
N PRO A 609 3.16 -15.79 3.82
CA PRO A 609 3.77 -16.15 2.55
C PRO A 609 4.87 -17.19 2.79
N ILE A 610 4.51 -18.45 2.85
CA ILE A 610 5.45 -19.55 3.05
C ILE A 610 5.10 -20.74 2.16
N GLY A 611 6.07 -21.62 1.92
CA GLY A 611 5.92 -22.80 1.08
C GLY A 611 6.72 -22.68 -0.21
N VAL A 612 6.52 -23.62 -1.12
CA VAL A 612 7.32 -23.74 -2.34
C VAL A 612 6.78 -22.85 -3.44
N VAL A 613 7.56 -21.87 -3.84
CA VAL A 613 7.21 -20.94 -4.93
C VAL A 613 6.93 -21.72 -6.22
N GLY A 614 5.88 -21.32 -6.93
CA GLY A 614 5.45 -21.97 -8.18
C GLY A 614 4.72 -23.31 -7.99
N SER A 615 4.61 -23.84 -6.77
CA SER A 615 3.97 -25.13 -6.49
C SER A 615 2.93 -25.06 -5.37
N SER A 616 3.35 -24.87 -4.14
CA SER A 616 2.51 -24.93 -2.94
C SER A 616 2.73 -23.75 -2.00
N HIS A 617 2.99 -22.57 -2.60
CA HIS A 617 3.20 -21.33 -1.86
C HIS A 617 1.87 -20.75 -1.37
N LEU A 618 1.77 -20.49 -0.07
CA LEU A 618 0.65 -19.78 0.53
C LEU A 618 0.88 -18.29 0.40
N GLU A 619 -0.19 -17.53 0.33
CA GLU A 619 -0.16 -16.07 0.28
C GLU A 619 -1.14 -15.50 1.31
N MET A 620 -1.04 -14.22 1.61
CA MET A 620 -1.92 -13.58 2.57
C MET A 620 -3.39 -13.72 2.17
N GLY A 621 -4.13 -14.52 2.93
CA GLY A 621 -5.54 -14.84 2.65
C GLY A 621 -5.79 -15.94 1.63
N ASN A 622 -4.77 -16.46 0.94
CA ASN A 622 -4.89 -17.54 -0.03
C ASN A 622 -4.23 -18.82 0.48
N GLY A 623 -4.99 -19.91 0.56
CA GLY A 623 -4.54 -21.22 1.03
C GLY A 623 -5.46 -21.83 2.07
N ALA A 624 -5.01 -22.94 2.67
CA ALA A 624 -5.75 -23.66 3.71
C ALA A 624 -4.82 -24.32 4.72
N VAL A 625 -5.28 -24.45 5.96
CA VAL A 625 -4.66 -25.27 7.00
C VAL A 625 -5.54 -26.47 7.28
N LEU A 626 -4.99 -27.66 7.14
CA LEU A 626 -5.70 -28.93 7.36
C LEU A 626 -4.81 -29.95 8.07
N SER A 627 -5.38 -31.10 8.45
CA SER A 627 -4.57 -32.16 9.04
C SER A 627 -3.60 -32.74 8.01
N TYR A 628 -2.31 -32.81 8.35
CA TYR A 628 -1.30 -33.43 7.49
C TYR A 628 -1.67 -34.86 7.05
N ARG A 629 -2.51 -35.56 7.82
CA ARG A 629 -2.98 -36.94 7.50
C ARG A 629 -3.84 -37.01 6.25
N ILE A 630 -4.43 -35.88 5.82
CA ILE A 630 -5.22 -35.75 4.59
C ILE A 630 -4.32 -35.77 3.36
N ILE A 631 -3.09 -35.23 3.48
CA ILE A 631 -2.12 -35.23 2.39
C ILE A 631 -1.55 -36.64 2.25
N PRO A 632 -1.66 -37.31 1.10
CA PRO A 632 -1.09 -38.64 0.90
C PRO A 632 0.43 -38.65 1.11
N PRO A 633 1.02 -39.74 1.60
CA PRO A 633 2.46 -39.86 1.77
C PRO A 633 3.24 -39.52 0.49
N ALA A 634 2.78 -39.96 -0.69
CA ALA A 634 3.40 -39.67 -1.97
C ALA A 634 3.34 -38.16 -2.38
N ALA A 635 2.37 -37.41 -1.83
CA ALA A 635 2.24 -35.97 -2.10
C ALA A 635 2.88 -35.10 -0.99
N ARG A 636 3.38 -35.70 0.08
CA ARG A 636 4.13 -35.00 1.12
C ARG A 636 5.59 -34.83 0.75
N ASN A 637 6.13 -35.81 -0.01
CA ASN A 637 7.53 -35.92 -0.35
C ASN A 637 7.67 -35.82 -1.87
N LEU A 638 8.12 -34.71 -2.38
CA LEU A 638 8.39 -34.53 -3.83
C LEU A 638 9.66 -35.29 -4.24
N PHE A 639 10.56 -35.55 -3.31
CA PHE A 639 11.72 -36.41 -3.49
C PHE A 639 11.51 -37.70 -2.68
N GLU A 640 11.59 -38.86 -3.32
CA GLU A 640 11.52 -40.17 -2.64
C GLU A 640 12.61 -40.27 -1.58
N SER A 641 12.34 -39.79 -0.38
CA SER A 641 13.24 -39.94 0.76
C SER A 641 12.85 -41.12 1.61
N ASN A 642 13.84 -41.83 2.18
CA ASN A 642 13.64 -42.92 3.13
C ASN A 642 13.12 -42.44 4.51
N ASN A 643 12.88 -41.14 4.70
CA ASN A 643 12.55 -40.52 5.95
C ASN A 643 11.36 -39.56 5.82
N PRO A 644 10.11 -40.06 5.85
CA PRO A 644 8.94 -39.22 5.70
C PRO A 644 8.75 -38.31 6.92
N GLY A 645 9.22 -37.09 6.83
CA GLY A 645 9.08 -36.02 7.82
C GLY A 645 8.35 -34.81 7.29
N PRO A 646 8.22 -33.73 8.09
CA PRO A 646 7.68 -32.47 7.62
C PRO A 646 8.64 -31.79 6.64
N ASN A 647 8.09 -30.96 5.74
CA ASN A 647 8.88 -30.16 4.82
C ASN A 647 9.48 -28.92 5.51
N ALA A 648 8.76 -28.41 6.53
CA ALA A 648 9.20 -27.27 7.32
C ALA A 648 8.81 -27.42 8.80
N ILE A 649 9.50 -26.71 9.68
CA ILE A 649 9.20 -26.66 11.12
C ILE A 649 9.09 -25.21 11.56
N LEU A 650 7.89 -24.81 11.94
CA LEU A 650 7.62 -23.51 12.53
C LEU A 650 8.03 -23.50 14.00
N VAL A 651 8.87 -22.56 14.43
CA VAL A 651 9.43 -22.52 15.76
C VAL A 651 9.12 -21.20 16.46
N ARG A 652 8.55 -21.27 17.65
CA ARG A 652 8.44 -20.16 18.58
C ARG A 652 9.53 -20.26 19.64
N THR A 653 10.27 -19.18 19.84
CA THR A 653 11.40 -19.11 20.75
C THR A 653 11.10 -18.24 21.96
N LYS A 654 11.67 -18.61 23.11
CA LYS A 654 11.62 -17.80 24.34
C LYS A 654 12.48 -16.56 24.17
N GLY A 655 11.88 -15.39 24.25
CA GLY A 655 12.60 -14.12 24.06
C GLY A 655 12.63 -13.59 22.62
N GLY A 656 11.88 -14.19 21.71
CA GLY A 656 11.71 -13.69 20.33
C GLY A 656 12.90 -13.96 19.41
N ASN A 657 13.05 -13.13 18.37
CA ASN A 657 14.14 -13.26 17.40
C ASN A 657 15.46 -12.84 17.99
N SER A 658 16.36 -13.78 18.27
CA SER A 658 17.69 -13.49 18.79
C SER A 658 18.77 -14.28 18.05
N ARG A 659 19.98 -13.70 17.93
CA ARG A 659 21.11 -14.39 17.30
C ARG A 659 21.44 -15.73 17.96
N SER A 660 21.26 -15.83 19.29
CA SER A 660 21.47 -17.09 20.02
C SER A 660 20.44 -18.15 19.65
N ALA A 661 19.17 -17.77 19.47
CA ALA A 661 18.14 -18.69 19.02
C ALA A 661 18.39 -19.14 17.58
N LEU A 662 18.75 -18.23 16.68
CA LEU A 662 19.10 -18.57 15.30
C LEU A 662 20.27 -19.57 15.25
N ALA A 663 21.38 -19.28 15.94
CA ALA A 663 22.54 -20.17 15.97
C ALA A 663 22.21 -21.54 16.57
N SER A 664 21.32 -21.59 17.59
CA SER A 664 20.86 -22.87 18.14
C SER A 664 20.05 -23.66 17.12
N LEU A 665 19.09 -23.02 16.43
CA LEU A 665 18.26 -23.70 15.44
C LEU A 665 19.08 -24.15 14.23
N GLN A 666 20.04 -23.37 13.76
CA GLN A 666 21.00 -23.80 12.73
C GLN A 666 21.82 -25.02 13.18
N SER A 667 22.26 -25.05 14.45
CA SER A 667 22.94 -26.23 15.00
C SER A 667 22.03 -27.45 15.08
N ILE A 668 20.75 -27.28 15.39
CA ILE A 668 19.74 -28.35 15.35
C ILE A 668 19.55 -28.87 13.92
N GLY A 669 19.43 -27.98 12.93
CA GLY A 669 19.33 -28.35 11.52
C GLY A 669 20.48 -29.24 11.08
N ARG A 670 21.72 -28.84 11.36
CA ARG A 670 22.92 -29.63 11.05
C ARG A 670 22.93 -31.00 11.80
N ARG A 671 22.59 -31.02 13.08
CA ARG A 671 22.57 -32.24 13.89
C ARG A 671 21.43 -33.20 13.55
N ALA A 672 20.35 -32.70 13.02
CA ALA A 672 19.22 -33.48 12.55
C ALA A 672 19.40 -33.95 11.10
N ASP A 673 20.50 -33.57 10.43
CA ASP A 673 20.78 -33.92 9.05
C ASP A 673 19.65 -33.45 8.08
N ILE A 674 19.23 -32.19 8.26
CA ILE A 674 18.19 -31.58 7.45
C ILE A 674 18.81 -31.10 6.14
N GLY A 675 18.54 -31.79 5.04
CA GLY A 675 19.03 -31.43 3.70
C GLY A 675 20.57 -31.40 3.57
N LEU A 676 21.07 -30.87 2.47
CA LEU A 676 22.52 -30.89 2.15
C LEU A 676 23.39 -30.03 3.10
N ASN A 677 22.83 -29.06 3.80
CA ASN A 677 23.56 -28.12 4.68
C ASN A 677 22.90 -27.90 6.05
N GLY A 678 22.08 -28.84 6.51
CA GLY A 678 21.39 -28.70 7.81
C GLY A 678 20.06 -27.96 7.75
N GLY A 679 19.51 -27.78 6.56
CA GLY A 679 18.31 -26.98 6.30
C GLY A 679 18.61 -25.48 6.39
N THR A 680 17.75 -24.68 5.78
CA THR A 680 17.82 -23.23 5.89
C THR A 680 16.91 -22.78 7.04
N VAL A 681 17.43 -21.97 7.95
CA VAL A 681 16.65 -21.37 9.04
C VAL A 681 16.31 -19.96 8.64
N PHE A 682 15.06 -19.76 8.29
CA PHE A 682 14.54 -18.45 7.94
C PHE A 682 14.03 -17.70 9.17
N GLY A 683 14.23 -16.39 9.18
CA GLY A 683 13.55 -15.50 10.09
C GLY A 683 12.16 -15.13 9.59
N LEU A 684 11.69 -13.99 10.06
CA LEU A 684 10.44 -13.41 9.61
C LEU A 684 10.50 -13.05 8.11
N GLU A 685 9.63 -13.62 7.32
CA GLU A 685 9.37 -13.17 5.94
C GLU A 685 8.17 -12.24 5.92
N ARG A 686 8.32 -11.13 5.21
CA ARG A 686 7.24 -10.16 5.07
C ARG A 686 6.61 -10.30 3.69
N PRO A 687 5.27 -10.41 3.64
CA PRO A 687 4.56 -10.33 2.37
C PRO A 687 4.94 -9.06 1.59
N ALA A 688 5.02 -9.14 0.28
CA ALA A 688 5.31 -8.00 -0.58
C ALA A 688 4.31 -6.84 -0.36
N GLU A 689 3.05 -7.16 -0.04
CA GLU A 689 2.03 -6.19 0.36
C GLU A 689 2.46 -5.38 1.59
N ILE A 690 3.04 -6.05 2.60
CA ILE A 690 3.45 -5.41 3.85
C ILE A 690 4.70 -4.55 3.64
N LEU A 691 5.64 -4.99 2.83
CA LEU A 691 6.84 -4.23 2.48
C LEU A 691 6.48 -2.93 1.75
N ASN A 692 5.53 -3.01 0.81
CA ASN A 692 5.05 -1.85 0.05
C ASN A 692 4.39 -0.80 0.96
N TYR A 693 3.72 -1.20 2.05
CA TYR A 693 3.15 -0.23 3.00
C TYR A 693 4.20 0.61 3.73
N GLY A 694 5.42 0.12 3.89
CA GLY A 694 6.52 0.90 4.42
C GLY A 694 6.79 2.17 3.59
N SER A 695 6.63 2.08 2.27
CA SER A 695 6.79 3.19 1.32
C SER A 695 5.69 4.26 1.46
N LEU A 696 4.48 3.88 1.89
CA LEU A 696 3.34 4.78 2.10
C LEU A 696 3.39 5.55 3.43
N GLY A 697 4.34 5.26 4.32
CA GLY A 697 4.36 5.71 5.72
C GLY A 697 4.19 7.22 5.94
N THR A 698 4.63 8.07 5.00
CA THR A 698 4.52 9.54 5.09
C THR A 698 3.27 10.10 4.40
N THR A 699 2.65 9.35 3.49
CA THR A 699 1.51 9.80 2.67
C THR A 699 0.29 10.22 3.51
N PRO A 700 -0.15 9.46 4.53
CA PRO A 700 -1.26 9.87 5.39
C PRO A 700 -0.98 11.17 6.15
N LEU A 701 0.27 11.38 6.56
CA LEU A 701 0.67 12.58 7.30
C LEU A 701 0.68 13.82 6.39
N LEU A 702 1.17 13.71 5.16
CA LEU A 702 1.15 14.80 4.17
C LEU A 702 -0.29 15.17 3.78
N LEU A 703 -1.15 14.18 3.54
CA LEU A 703 -2.56 14.41 3.25
C LEU A 703 -3.28 15.04 4.44
N GLY A 704 -3.05 14.57 5.66
CA GLY A 704 -3.58 15.16 6.89
C GLY A 704 -3.15 16.62 7.08
N ALA A 705 -1.87 16.93 6.84
CA ALA A 705 -1.33 18.28 6.94
C ALA A 705 -1.96 19.23 5.91
N THR A 706 -2.09 18.80 4.66
CA THR A 706 -2.71 19.62 3.60
C THR A 706 -4.19 19.86 3.84
N LEU A 707 -4.92 18.86 4.34
CA LEU A 707 -6.31 19.02 4.77
C LEU A 707 -6.44 19.98 5.94
N ALA A 708 -5.52 19.93 6.91
CA ALA A 708 -5.48 20.87 8.04
C ALA A 708 -5.25 22.30 7.56
N VAL A 709 -4.34 22.53 6.60
CA VAL A 709 -4.11 23.85 6.00
C VAL A 709 -5.35 24.36 5.25
N GLY A 710 -6.01 23.47 4.47
CA GLY A 710 -7.26 23.81 3.78
C GLY A 710 -8.37 24.21 4.77
N ALA A 711 -8.51 23.48 5.85
CA ALA A 711 -9.49 23.76 6.92
C ALA A 711 -9.17 25.07 7.64
N ALA A 712 -7.89 25.32 7.95
CA ALA A 712 -7.45 26.57 8.58
C ALA A 712 -7.73 27.77 7.67
N THR A 713 -7.50 27.63 6.38
CA THR A 713 -7.80 28.66 5.38
C THR A 713 -9.32 28.95 5.33
N ALA A 714 -10.16 27.91 5.30
CA ALA A 714 -11.61 28.04 5.32
C ALA A 714 -12.12 28.70 6.60
N LEU A 715 -11.54 28.35 7.76
CA LEU A 715 -11.84 29.01 9.03
C LEU A 715 -11.43 30.47 9.02
N GLY A 716 -10.24 30.78 8.49
CA GLY A 716 -9.74 32.17 8.34
C GLY A 716 -10.68 33.03 7.53
N ILE A 717 -11.10 32.56 6.34
CA ILE A 717 -12.06 33.25 5.49
C ILE A 717 -13.39 33.47 6.25
N THR A 718 -13.81 32.47 7.02
CA THR A 718 -15.02 32.53 7.84
C THR A 718 -14.95 33.62 8.89
N LEU A 719 -13.84 33.69 9.64
CA LEU A 719 -13.60 34.66 10.68
C LEU A 719 -13.49 36.11 10.13
N VAL A 720 -12.72 36.30 9.05
CA VAL A 720 -12.61 37.61 8.39
C VAL A 720 -13.99 38.13 7.98
N THR A 721 -14.79 37.25 7.38
CA THR A 721 -16.14 37.63 6.92
C THR A 721 -17.08 37.89 8.12
N SER A 722 -16.96 37.11 9.22
CA SER A 722 -17.70 37.33 10.45
C SER A 722 -17.40 38.69 11.06
N VAL A 723 -16.12 39.04 11.18
CA VAL A 723 -15.67 40.35 11.68
C VAL A 723 -16.16 41.50 10.78
N ARG A 724 -16.05 41.38 9.47
CA ARG A 724 -16.51 42.40 8.51
C ARG A 724 -18.01 42.65 8.62
N ARG A 725 -18.83 41.63 8.88
CA ARG A 725 -20.28 41.78 9.05
C ARG A 725 -20.69 42.34 10.39
N ARG A 726 -19.97 42.00 11.45
CA ARG A 726 -20.21 42.48 12.81
C ARG A 726 -19.50 43.78 13.13
N ARG A 727 -19.05 44.54 12.09
CA ARG A 727 -18.35 45.83 12.29
C ARG A 727 -19.18 46.81 13.08
N HIS A 728 -20.49 46.87 12.88
CA HIS A 728 -21.39 47.74 13.65
C HIS A 728 -21.47 47.32 15.12
N ASP A 729 -21.68 46.01 15.39
CA ASP A 729 -21.71 45.47 16.76
C ASP A 729 -20.34 45.72 17.46
N LEU A 730 -19.23 45.54 16.75
CA LEU A 730 -17.89 45.80 17.28
C LEU A 730 -17.63 47.30 17.51
N ALA A 731 -18.23 48.19 16.71
CA ALA A 731 -18.16 49.63 16.90
C ALA A 731 -18.94 50.05 18.14
N ILE A 732 -20.15 49.49 18.37
CA ILE A 732 -20.95 49.71 19.60
C ILE A 732 -20.17 49.25 20.84
N LEU A 733 -19.56 48.06 20.82
CA LEU A 733 -18.74 47.58 21.93
C LEU A 733 -17.57 48.53 22.24
N LYS A 734 -16.96 49.10 21.19
CA LYS A 734 -15.87 50.07 21.33
C LYS A 734 -16.34 51.41 21.95
N THR A 735 -17.55 51.87 21.61
CA THR A 735 -18.16 53.04 22.27
C THR A 735 -18.57 52.77 23.73
N LEU A 736 -18.86 51.50 24.08
CA LEU A 736 -19.10 51.07 25.45
C LEU A 736 -17.80 50.85 26.26
N GLY A 737 -16.61 51.21 25.71
CA GLY A 737 -15.35 51.21 26.45
C GLY A 737 -14.47 49.95 26.24
N PHE A 738 -14.82 49.06 25.31
CA PHE A 738 -13.95 47.91 25.00
C PHE A 738 -12.61 48.34 24.40
N THR A 739 -11.51 47.86 24.95
CA THR A 739 -10.17 48.09 24.44
C THR A 739 -9.93 47.30 23.16
N ARG A 740 -8.86 47.66 22.41
CA ARG A 740 -8.47 46.95 21.21
C ARG A 740 -8.13 45.47 21.47
N GLU A 741 -7.53 45.20 22.61
CA GLU A 741 -7.18 43.84 23.05
C GLU A 741 -8.40 43.00 23.37
N GLN A 742 -9.37 43.59 24.06
CA GLN A 742 -10.66 42.94 24.40
C GLN A 742 -11.48 42.59 23.16
N LEU A 743 -11.45 43.42 22.11
CA LEU A 743 -12.07 43.11 20.83
C LEU A 743 -11.34 41.98 20.10
N ALA A 744 -10.00 41.97 20.09
CA ALA A 744 -9.21 40.90 19.53
C ALA A 744 -9.43 39.57 20.28
N LEU A 745 -9.50 39.63 21.62
CA LEU A 745 -9.81 38.49 22.49
C LEU A 745 -11.18 37.91 22.19
N ALA A 746 -12.21 38.75 21.99
CA ALA A 746 -13.56 38.28 21.64
C ALA A 746 -13.55 37.46 20.30
N VAL A 747 -12.79 37.90 19.30
CA VAL A 747 -12.64 37.16 18.04
C VAL A 747 -11.82 35.87 18.24
N ALA A 748 -10.79 35.91 19.06
CA ALA A 748 -9.99 34.70 19.38
C ALA A 748 -10.83 33.67 20.15
N VAL A 749 -11.63 34.08 21.14
CA VAL A 749 -12.54 33.21 21.87
C VAL A 749 -13.64 32.66 20.95
N GLN A 750 -14.15 33.46 20.00
CA GLN A 750 -15.07 32.95 18.97
C GLN A 750 -14.48 31.78 18.18
N ALA A 751 -13.25 31.92 17.74
CA ALA A 751 -12.56 30.87 17.02
C ALA A 751 -12.25 29.65 17.89
N GLY A 752 -11.81 29.91 19.14
CA GLY A 752 -11.51 28.86 20.11
C GLY A 752 -12.73 28.01 20.45
N VAL A 753 -13.91 28.64 20.69
CA VAL A 753 -15.16 27.92 20.95
C VAL A 753 -15.55 27.05 19.75
N ALA A 754 -15.44 27.56 18.54
CA ALA A 754 -15.73 26.77 17.34
C ALA A 754 -14.75 25.56 17.19
N ALA A 755 -13.47 25.75 17.51
CA ALA A 755 -12.47 24.67 17.51
C ALA A 755 -12.73 23.64 18.63
N VAL A 756 -13.07 24.09 19.84
CA VAL A 756 -13.40 23.18 20.96
C VAL A 756 -14.59 22.30 20.62
N ILE A 757 -15.68 22.88 20.07
CA ILE A 757 -16.85 22.10 19.62
C ILE A 757 -16.44 21.16 18.45
N GLY A 758 -15.62 21.68 17.53
CA GLY A 758 -15.06 20.90 16.44
C GLY A 758 -14.28 19.68 16.93
N CYS A 759 -13.40 19.85 17.91
CA CYS A 759 -12.65 18.77 18.54
C CYS A 759 -13.55 17.81 19.35
N ALA A 760 -14.49 18.34 20.15
CA ALA A 760 -15.35 17.53 21.01
C ALA A 760 -16.23 16.53 20.23
N VAL A 761 -16.63 16.89 19.02
CA VAL A 761 -17.41 16.00 18.13
C VAL A 761 -16.54 15.37 17.06
N GLY A 762 -15.62 16.13 16.47
CA GLY A 762 -14.76 15.67 15.37
C GLY A 762 -13.80 14.56 15.77
N ILE A 763 -13.26 14.59 16.98
CA ILE A 763 -12.35 13.54 17.46
C ILE A 763 -13.06 12.18 17.60
N PRO A 764 -14.17 12.03 18.35
CA PRO A 764 -14.85 10.74 18.43
C PRO A 764 -15.35 10.21 17.09
N VAL A 765 -15.90 11.09 16.26
CA VAL A 765 -16.38 10.71 14.92
C VAL A 765 -15.21 10.31 14.03
N GLY A 766 -14.07 11.03 14.09
CA GLY A 766 -12.86 10.71 13.35
C GLY A 766 -12.26 9.37 13.76
N ILE A 767 -12.19 9.07 15.06
CA ILE A 767 -11.74 7.75 15.54
C ILE A 767 -12.67 6.64 15.02
N ALA A 768 -13.99 6.83 15.12
CA ALA A 768 -14.95 5.84 14.64
C ALA A 768 -14.83 5.62 13.14
N LEU A 769 -14.72 6.69 12.35
CA LEU A 769 -14.52 6.61 10.90
C LEU A 769 -13.19 5.94 10.55
N GLY A 770 -12.10 6.32 11.21
CA GLY A 770 -10.77 5.73 10.99
C GLY A 770 -10.75 4.24 11.30
N ARG A 771 -11.44 3.79 12.37
CA ARG A 771 -11.58 2.36 12.68
C ARG A 771 -12.39 1.61 11.61
N VAL A 772 -13.53 2.15 11.21
CA VAL A 772 -14.36 1.51 10.16
C VAL A 772 -13.59 1.38 8.85
N LEU A 773 -12.89 2.44 8.44
CA LEU A 773 -12.06 2.39 7.23
C LEU A 773 -10.92 1.38 7.36
N TRP A 774 -10.31 1.29 8.55
CA TRP A 774 -9.28 0.29 8.83
C TRP A 774 -9.83 -1.12 8.79
N ASP A 775 -10.96 -1.40 9.42
CA ASP A 775 -11.57 -2.73 9.43
C ASP A 775 -11.97 -3.19 8.01
N LEU A 776 -12.46 -2.29 7.19
CA LEU A 776 -12.75 -2.58 5.78
C LEU A 776 -11.46 -2.90 5.01
N PHE A 777 -10.42 -2.11 5.19
CA PHE A 777 -9.13 -2.31 4.55
C PHE A 777 -8.48 -3.62 5.00
N ALA A 778 -8.37 -3.88 6.31
CA ALA A 778 -7.74 -5.08 6.84
C ALA A 778 -8.44 -6.37 6.37
N ARG A 779 -9.77 -6.34 6.26
CA ARG A 779 -10.54 -7.47 5.71
C ARG A 779 -10.28 -7.69 4.22
N GLU A 780 -10.10 -6.63 3.45
CA GLU A 780 -9.81 -6.74 2.01
C GLU A 780 -8.45 -7.41 1.78
N ILE A 781 -7.44 -7.04 2.57
CA ILE A 781 -6.11 -7.65 2.50
C ILE A 781 -5.98 -8.95 3.32
N SER A 782 -7.08 -9.45 3.89
CA SER A 782 -7.08 -10.68 4.71
C SER A 782 -6.16 -10.62 5.95
N ALA A 783 -5.84 -9.43 6.45
CA ALA A 783 -5.08 -9.22 7.68
C ALA A 783 -6.00 -9.20 8.91
N VAL A 784 -5.41 -9.39 10.09
CA VAL A 784 -6.15 -9.29 11.37
C VAL A 784 -6.60 -7.85 11.60
N PRO A 785 -7.91 -7.56 11.72
CA PRO A 785 -8.39 -6.20 11.92
C PRO A 785 -8.12 -5.75 13.37
N ALA A 786 -6.97 -5.12 13.60
CA ALA A 786 -6.57 -4.58 14.90
C ALA A 786 -6.39 -3.05 14.81
N PRO A 787 -7.49 -2.25 14.87
CA PRO A 787 -7.38 -0.80 14.77
C PRO A 787 -6.70 -0.21 16.00
N THR A 788 -5.64 0.56 15.77
CA THR A 788 -4.91 1.26 16.83
C THR A 788 -5.23 2.74 16.83
N VAL A 789 -5.53 3.28 18.04
CA VAL A 789 -5.83 4.69 18.23
C VAL A 789 -4.64 5.37 18.89
N PRO A 790 -3.94 6.29 18.18
CA PRO A 790 -2.77 6.97 18.72
C PRO A 790 -3.21 8.12 19.65
N GLY A 791 -3.55 7.81 20.90
CA GLY A 791 -4.10 8.76 21.86
C GLY A 791 -3.25 10.02 22.05
N GLY A 792 -1.92 9.86 22.16
CA GLY A 792 -1.01 11.00 22.28
C GLY A 792 -1.05 11.93 21.06
N THR A 793 -1.02 11.37 19.86
CA THR A 793 -1.08 12.15 18.61
C THR A 793 -2.43 12.87 18.47
N ILE A 794 -3.53 12.23 18.87
CA ILE A 794 -4.88 12.86 18.84
C ILE A 794 -4.96 14.05 19.79
N VAL A 795 -4.37 13.95 20.98
CA VAL A 795 -4.29 15.08 21.92
C VAL A 795 -3.48 16.23 21.29
N VAL A 796 -2.34 15.93 20.69
CA VAL A 796 -1.53 16.94 19.99
C VAL A 796 -2.32 17.59 18.85
N ILE A 797 -3.06 16.82 18.05
CA ILE A 797 -3.94 17.35 17.00
C ILE A 797 -4.99 18.30 17.59
N GLY A 798 -5.63 17.94 18.70
CA GLY A 798 -6.61 18.79 19.37
C GLY A 798 -6.01 20.12 19.84
N VAL A 799 -4.83 20.07 20.46
CA VAL A 799 -4.09 21.26 20.91
C VAL A 799 -3.67 22.13 19.72
N LEU A 800 -3.12 21.52 18.67
CA LEU A 800 -2.71 22.20 17.45
C LEU A 800 -3.92 22.83 16.73
N ALA A 801 -5.05 22.15 16.66
CA ALA A 801 -6.27 22.68 16.06
C ALA A 801 -6.75 23.93 16.81
N LEU A 802 -6.73 23.90 18.14
CA LEU A 802 -7.09 25.05 18.99
C LEU A 802 -6.08 26.20 18.80
N ALA A 803 -4.78 25.91 18.86
CA ALA A 803 -3.71 26.89 18.66
C ALA A 803 -3.81 27.56 17.27
N LEU A 804 -4.03 26.75 16.23
CA LEU A 804 -4.18 27.22 14.85
C LEU A 804 -5.43 28.08 14.69
N ALA A 805 -6.57 27.71 15.30
CA ALA A 805 -7.78 28.50 15.28
C ALA A 805 -7.57 29.87 15.92
N VAL A 806 -6.89 29.94 17.07
CA VAL A 806 -6.54 31.20 17.74
C VAL A 806 -5.57 32.02 16.90
N LEU A 807 -4.55 31.42 16.33
CA LEU A 807 -3.55 32.08 15.50
C LEU A 807 -4.19 32.70 14.23
N VAL A 808 -5.03 31.92 13.53
CA VAL A 808 -5.78 32.38 12.37
C VAL A 808 -6.75 33.52 12.74
N ALA A 809 -7.30 33.52 13.96
CA ALA A 809 -8.16 34.58 14.47
C ALA A 809 -7.42 35.89 14.79
N MET A 810 -6.08 35.86 14.96
CA MET A 810 -5.32 37.07 15.24
C MET A 810 -5.39 38.12 14.12
N ILE A 811 -5.40 37.68 12.85
CA ILE A 811 -5.50 38.59 11.70
C ILE A 811 -6.84 39.36 11.70
N PRO A 812 -8.01 38.69 11.69
CA PRO A 812 -9.30 39.38 11.75
C PRO A 812 -9.52 40.12 13.10
N GLY A 813 -8.94 39.62 14.19
CA GLY A 813 -8.95 40.29 15.49
C GLY A 813 -8.25 41.67 15.44
N ARG A 814 -7.07 41.73 14.81
CA ARG A 814 -6.36 43.01 14.61
C ARG A 814 -7.11 43.96 13.66
N LEU A 815 -7.74 43.42 12.63
CA LEU A 815 -8.60 44.21 11.75
C LEU A 815 -9.83 44.76 12.48
N ALA A 816 -10.47 43.97 13.37
CA ALA A 816 -11.56 44.41 14.24
C ALA A 816 -11.13 45.57 15.17
N ALA A 817 -9.97 45.43 15.77
CA ALA A 817 -9.40 46.44 16.68
C ALA A 817 -9.09 47.79 16.01
N ARG A 818 -8.76 47.81 14.72
CA ARG A 818 -8.42 49.01 13.95
C ARG A 818 -9.61 49.68 13.27
N THR A 819 -10.85 49.21 13.42
CA THR A 819 -12.05 49.79 12.76
C THR A 819 -12.34 51.19 13.25
N PRO A 820 -12.49 52.22 12.37
CA PRO A 820 -12.79 53.60 12.76
C PRO A 820 -14.29 53.72 13.16
N THR A 821 -14.58 53.97 14.39
CA THR A 821 -15.95 54.09 14.95
C THR A 821 -16.75 55.26 14.33
N SER A 822 -16.08 56.40 14.09
CA SER A 822 -16.73 57.62 13.58
C SER A 822 -17.34 57.51 12.17
N GLN A 823 -16.75 56.64 11.32
CA GLN A 823 -17.24 56.43 9.95
C GLN A 823 -18.40 55.43 9.88
N LEU A 824 -18.44 54.46 10.82
CA LEU A 824 -19.46 53.39 10.83
C LEU A 824 -20.75 53.81 11.50
N LEU A 825 -20.72 54.76 12.43
CA LEU A 825 -21.92 55.27 13.12
C LEU A 825 -22.58 56.42 12.35
N ARG A 826 -21.88 57.03 11.32
CA ARG A 826 -22.44 58.07 10.44
C ARG A 826 -23.03 57.52 9.12
N ALA A 827 -22.94 56.22 8.89
CA ALA A 827 -23.41 55.58 7.66
C ALA A 827 -24.82 55.01 7.75
N GLU A 828 -25.72 55.72 8.48
CA GLU A 828 -27.17 55.50 8.41
C GLU A 828 -27.81 56.45 7.45
#